data_5066fc5ab670859879db92c5fc23bb8b
#
_entry.id   5066fc5ab670859879db92c5fc23bb8b
#
_cell.length_a   1.000
_cell.length_b   1.000
_cell.length_c   1.000
_cell.angle_alpha   90.00
_cell.angle_beta   90.00
_cell.angle_gamma   90.00
#
_symmetry.space_group_name_H-M   'P 1'
#
loop_
_entity.id
_entity.type
_entity.pdbx_description
1 polymer ?
#
loop_
_entity_poly.entity_id
_entity_poly.type
_entity_poly.pdbx_seq_one_letter_code
_entity_poly.pdbx_strand_id
1 'polypeptide(L)'
;MGDQQKNTQEPDVNQLRKVRREKLADLQANGKNPFEITKYDVTCHATDIKENFEEMEGKHVSVAGRVMQKRVMGKASFCNILDLSGNIQSYVARDSIGEESYKDFKKLDIGDIIGIEGEVFKTKTGEISIHASAVKLLSKSLQILPEKFHGLTNTDTRYRQRYVDLIVNPEVRDTFIKRSRIISAVRRYLDGQGFMEVETPMLVANAGGAAARPFETHFNALNEDLKLRISLELYLKRLIVGGLERVYEIGRVFRNEGLDTRHNPEFTLMELYQAYTDYNGMMDLTENLYRHVAQEVLGTTKIVYKGIEMDLGEPFERITMVDAVKKYAGVDWNEVETLEQARELAKEHNLEFEERHKKGDILNLFFEEYVEEHLLQPTFVMDHPVEISPLTKKKPENPNYVERFEFFMNGWEMANAYSELNDPIDQRERFAAQEEAFAAGDEEANHTDEDFLNALEIGMPPTGGIGFGIDRMCMLLTGAEAIRDVLLFPTMKSLGDVNKKNDVKNQAAEEMKAEPEKIDFSNVKIEPLFEEEVDFDTFSKSDFRAVKVKECVAVPKSKKLLQFTLDDGTGTDRTILSGIHAYYEPEELVGKTLIAITNLPPRAMMGIESCGMLLSAIHEEEGEEKLHLLMVDNHIPAGAKLY
;
A
#
# COMPACT_ATOMS: atom_id res chain seq x y z
N MET A 1 10.66 -16.97 -54.78
CA MET A 1 11.73 -16.25 -54.09
C MET A 1 11.29 -16.18 -52.62
N GLY A 2 11.92 -17.01 -51.80
CA GLY A 2 11.47 -17.20 -50.42
C GLY A 2 11.99 -16.11 -49.50
N ASP A 3 11.11 -15.54 -48.72
CA ASP A 3 11.43 -14.69 -47.58
C ASP A 3 12.01 -15.54 -46.47
N GLN A 4 13.28 -15.35 -46.20
CA GLN A 4 13.93 -15.85 -44.98
C GLN A 4 13.53 -14.93 -43.82
N GLN A 5 12.55 -15.35 -43.05
CA GLN A 5 12.33 -14.81 -41.70
C GLN A 5 13.57 -15.12 -40.85
N LYS A 6 14.33 -14.08 -40.52
CA LYS A 6 15.38 -14.15 -39.48
C LYS A 6 14.68 -14.36 -38.15
N ASN A 7 14.72 -15.58 -37.65
CA ASN A 7 14.37 -15.95 -36.30
C ASN A 7 15.46 -15.36 -35.36
N THR A 8 15.27 -14.17 -34.83
CA THR A 8 16.07 -13.61 -33.76
C THR A 8 15.56 -14.23 -32.46
N GLN A 9 16.16 -15.36 -32.05
CA GLN A 9 16.00 -15.89 -30.70
C GLN A 9 16.42 -14.80 -29.71
N GLU A 10 15.53 -14.44 -28.78
CA GLU A 10 15.90 -13.60 -27.63
C GLU A 10 17.04 -14.27 -26.88
N PRO A 11 18.11 -13.52 -26.53
CA PRO A 11 19.25 -14.11 -25.85
C PRO A 11 18.83 -14.56 -24.44
N ASP A 12 19.18 -15.79 -24.07
CA ASP A 12 18.96 -16.33 -22.73
C ASP A 12 19.50 -15.38 -21.65
N VAL A 13 18.60 -14.84 -20.86
CA VAL A 13 18.88 -13.87 -19.76
C VAL A 13 19.95 -14.42 -18.80
N ASN A 14 19.95 -15.72 -18.53
CA ASN A 14 20.93 -16.36 -17.66
C ASN A 14 22.32 -16.39 -18.29
N GLN A 15 22.41 -16.60 -19.60
CA GLN A 15 23.67 -16.55 -20.32
C GLN A 15 24.25 -15.13 -20.33
N LEU A 16 23.43 -14.09 -20.53
CA LEU A 16 23.88 -12.70 -20.48
C LEU A 16 24.35 -12.30 -19.06
N ARG A 17 23.68 -12.75 -18.01
CA ARG A 17 24.12 -12.55 -16.62
C ARG A 17 25.48 -13.24 -16.36
N LYS A 18 25.68 -14.45 -16.88
CA LYS A 18 26.95 -15.18 -16.79
C LYS A 18 28.07 -14.39 -17.46
N VAL A 19 27.89 -13.92 -18.69
CA VAL A 19 28.87 -13.09 -19.42
C VAL A 19 29.24 -11.83 -18.64
N ARG A 20 28.28 -11.15 -17.99
CA ARG A 20 28.58 -9.97 -17.17
C ARG A 20 29.44 -10.30 -15.94
N ARG A 21 29.20 -11.44 -15.30
CA ARG A 21 30.02 -11.94 -14.17
C ARG A 21 31.44 -12.32 -14.63
N GLU A 22 31.59 -12.95 -15.79
CA GLU A 22 32.89 -13.25 -16.38
C GLU A 22 33.69 -11.97 -16.71
N LYS A 23 33.02 -10.93 -17.26
CA LYS A 23 33.65 -9.61 -17.48
C LYS A 23 34.10 -8.97 -16.18
N LEU A 24 33.34 -9.06 -15.10
CA LEU A 24 33.73 -8.57 -13.79
C LEU A 24 34.97 -9.33 -13.27
N ALA A 25 34.97 -10.67 -13.35
CA ALA A 25 36.11 -11.47 -12.93
C ALA A 25 37.39 -11.12 -13.72
N ASP A 26 37.27 -10.89 -15.04
CA ASP A 26 38.40 -10.42 -15.88
C ASP A 26 38.92 -9.04 -15.42
N LEU A 27 38.04 -8.10 -15.11
CA LEU A 27 38.41 -6.78 -14.56
C LEU A 27 39.14 -6.92 -13.21
N GLN A 28 38.63 -7.77 -12.30
CA GLN A 28 39.24 -8.01 -11.00
C GLN A 28 40.63 -8.65 -11.12
N ALA A 29 40.76 -9.66 -11.98
CA ALA A 29 42.04 -10.33 -12.24
C ALA A 29 43.10 -9.39 -12.82
N ASN A 30 42.69 -8.36 -13.56
CA ASN A 30 43.58 -7.34 -14.16
C ASN A 30 43.77 -6.10 -13.27
N GLY A 31 43.39 -6.12 -11.99
CA GLY A 31 43.54 -4.99 -11.06
C GLY A 31 42.67 -3.77 -11.41
N LYS A 32 41.58 -3.96 -12.15
CA LYS A 32 40.61 -2.93 -12.57
C LYS A 32 39.24 -3.14 -11.90
N ASN A 33 39.24 -3.59 -10.64
CA ASN A 33 38.01 -3.86 -9.90
C ASN A 33 37.24 -2.54 -9.65
N PRO A 34 36.06 -2.33 -10.27
CA PRO A 34 35.31 -1.08 -10.09
C PRO A 34 34.79 -0.91 -8.66
N PHE A 35 34.60 -2.00 -7.91
CA PHE A 35 34.05 -1.96 -6.55
C PHE A 35 35.07 -1.54 -5.48
N GLU A 36 36.34 -1.36 -5.85
CA GLU A 36 37.36 -0.76 -4.98
C GLU A 36 37.35 0.77 -5.03
N ILE A 37 36.64 1.36 -5.98
CA ILE A 37 36.53 2.80 -6.12
C ILE A 37 35.54 3.33 -5.08
N THR A 38 36.04 4.13 -4.14
CA THR A 38 35.26 4.69 -3.03
C THR A 38 34.78 6.12 -3.29
N LYS A 39 35.40 6.85 -4.24
CA LYS A 39 35.08 8.24 -4.55
C LYS A 39 35.29 8.54 -6.04
N TYR A 40 34.42 9.38 -6.58
CA TYR A 40 34.56 10.01 -7.88
C TYR A 40 34.06 11.45 -7.79
N ASP A 41 34.85 12.41 -8.27
CA ASP A 41 34.49 13.82 -8.16
C ASP A 41 33.64 14.24 -9.34
N VAL A 42 32.39 14.60 -9.08
CA VAL A 42 31.42 15.11 -10.05
C VAL A 42 31.38 16.64 -9.93
N THR A 43 31.54 17.36 -11.04
CA THR A 43 31.55 18.83 -11.05
C THR A 43 30.20 19.43 -11.40
N CYS A 44 29.35 18.72 -12.16
CA CYS A 44 28.05 19.17 -12.60
C CYS A 44 27.19 17.97 -13.06
N HIS A 45 25.89 18.21 -13.23
CA HIS A 45 24.92 17.23 -13.76
C HIS A 45 24.52 17.54 -15.21
N ALA A 46 23.83 16.60 -15.84
CA ALA A 46 23.42 16.68 -17.24
C ALA A 46 22.60 17.94 -17.56
N THR A 47 21.68 18.30 -16.67
CA THR A 47 20.81 19.48 -16.83
C THR A 47 21.61 20.77 -16.68
N ASP A 48 22.55 20.84 -15.73
CA ASP A 48 23.41 22.03 -15.56
C ASP A 48 24.15 22.37 -16.86
N ILE A 49 24.66 21.34 -17.54
CA ILE A 49 25.36 21.49 -18.82
C ILE A 49 24.42 21.94 -19.94
N LYS A 50 23.21 21.35 -20.00
CA LYS A 50 22.28 21.62 -21.09
C LYS A 50 21.60 22.99 -20.99
N GLU A 51 21.21 23.38 -19.78
CA GLU A 51 20.53 24.66 -19.52
C GLU A 51 21.50 25.84 -19.59
N ASN A 52 22.78 25.65 -19.19
CA ASN A 52 23.77 26.69 -19.20
C ASN A 52 24.84 26.48 -20.31
N PHE A 53 24.44 25.91 -21.45
CA PHE A 53 25.37 25.50 -22.50
C PHE A 53 26.27 26.64 -22.98
N GLU A 54 25.75 27.85 -23.17
CA GLU A 54 26.52 29.01 -23.62
C GLU A 54 27.72 29.36 -22.70
N GLU A 55 27.53 29.14 -21.40
CA GLU A 55 28.58 29.34 -20.40
C GLU A 55 29.50 28.12 -20.24
N MET A 56 28.97 26.93 -20.58
CA MET A 56 29.67 25.66 -20.35
C MET A 56 30.45 25.17 -21.56
N GLU A 57 30.17 25.67 -22.78
CA GLU A 57 30.87 25.29 -23.99
C GLU A 57 32.41 25.50 -23.84
N GLY A 58 33.18 24.48 -24.18
CA GLY A 58 34.62 24.45 -24.04
C GLY A 58 35.14 24.22 -22.63
N LYS A 59 34.28 24.19 -21.61
CA LYS A 59 34.73 23.89 -20.24
C LYS A 59 34.95 22.40 -20.05
N HIS A 60 36.00 22.08 -19.27
CA HIS A 60 36.25 20.71 -18.83
C HIS A 60 35.36 20.38 -17.63
N VAL A 61 34.61 19.28 -17.73
CA VAL A 61 33.67 18.81 -16.72
C VAL A 61 33.93 17.36 -16.37
N SER A 62 33.47 16.97 -15.18
CA SER A 62 33.43 15.58 -14.73
C SER A 62 31.99 15.24 -14.35
N VAL A 63 31.42 14.22 -14.98
CA VAL A 63 30.06 13.74 -14.76
C VAL A 63 30.07 12.25 -14.47
N ALA A 64 29.09 11.78 -13.73
CA ALA A 64 28.91 10.34 -13.48
C ALA A 64 27.44 9.95 -13.68
N GLY A 65 27.23 8.76 -14.22
CA GLY A 65 25.88 8.27 -14.46
C GLY A 65 25.83 6.83 -14.98
N ARG A 66 24.62 6.35 -15.16
CA ARG A 66 24.34 5.02 -15.68
C ARG A 66 24.32 5.02 -17.20
N VAL A 67 25.05 4.09 -17.82
CA VAL A 67 25.04 3.90 -19.27
C VAL A 67 23.67 3.39 -19.71
N MET A 68 22.92 4.21 -20.43
CA MET A 68 21.60 3.88 -20.94
C MET A 68 21.62 3.54 -22.44
N GLN A 69 22.60 4.05 -23.16
CA GLN A 69 22.84 3.77 -24.57
C GLN A 69 24.33 3.77 -24.88
N LYS A 70 24.73 2.87 -25.78
CA LYS A 70 26.08 2.84 -26.30
C LYS A 70 26.09 2.45 -27.77
N ARG A 71 26.74 3.25 -28.60
CA ARG A 71 26.87 3.01 -30.04
C ARG A 71 28.33 3.08 -30.44
N VAL A 72 28.90 1.93 -30.78
CA VAL A 72 30.31 1.80 -31.19
C VAL A 72 30.42 1.93 -32.70
N MET A 73 31.25 2.86 -33.19
CA MET A 73 31.48 3.14 -34.61
C MET A 73 33.01 3.15 -34.90
N GLY A 74 33.62 1.96 -34.90
CA GLY A 74 35.05 1.82 -35.20
C GLY A 74 35.97 2.44 -34.15
N LYS A 75 36.61 3.60 -34.48
CA LYS A 75 37.54 4.32 -33.60
C LYS A 75 36.88 5.36 -32.69
N ALA A 76 35.57 5.59 -32.87
CA ALA A 76 34.78 6.50 -32.05
C ALA A 76 33.50 5.84 -31.64
N SER A 77 32.88 6.35 -30.58
CA SER A 77 31.64 5.85 -30.02
C SER A 77 30.85 6.98 -29.41
N PHE A 78 29.55 6.79 -29.31
CA PHE A 78 28.67 7.60 -28.49
C PHE A 78 28.09 6.76 -27.35
N CYS A 79 27.96 7.34 -26.18
CA CYS A 79 27.14 6.76 -25.12
C CYS A 79 26.29 7.85 -24.48
N ASN A 80 25.12 7.47 -23.99
CA ASN A 80 24.31 8.32 -23.14
C ASN A 80 24.37 7.79 -21.72
N ILE A 81 24.66 8.65 -20.78
CA ILE A 81 24.58 8.36 -19.34
C ILE A 81 23.40 9.08 -18.73
N LEU A 82 22.76 8.44 -17.78
CA LEU A 82 21.66 8.96 -16.98
C LEU A 82 22.17 9.27 -15.58
N ASP A 83 22.06 10.53 -15.18
CA ASP A 83 22.27 10.98 -13.80
C ASP A 83 20.95 11.34 -13.09
N LEU A 84 21.01 12.03 -11.95
CA LEU A 84 19.84 12.49 -11.22
C LEU A 84 18.97 13.43 -12.07
N SER A 85 19.61 14.35 -12.81
CA SER A 85 18.94 15.43 -13.52
C SER A 85 18.44 15.03 -14.92
N GLY A 86 19.07 14.03 -15.54
CA GLY A 86 18.67 13.59 -16.88
C GLY A 86 19.77 12.84 -17.64
N ASN A 87 19.66 12.85 -18.96
CA ASN A 87 20.61 12.18 -19.83
C ASN A 87 21.57 13.18 -20.47
N ILE A 88 22.84 12.79 -20.60
CA ILE A 88 23.81 13.51 -21.43
C ILE A 88 24.54 12.56 -22.36
N GLN A 89 24.75 13.02 -23.61
CA GLN A 89 25.53 12.29 -24.58
C GLN A 89 27.03 12.53 -24.37
N SER A 90 27.83 11.52 -24.59
CA SER A 90 29.28 11.62 -24.59
C SER A 90 29.87 11.02 -25.84
N TYR A 91 30.76 11.74 -26.49
CA TYR A 91 31.57 11.28 -27.61
C TYR A 91 32.91 10.75 -27.08
N VAL A 92 33.15 9.48 -27.32
CA VAL A 92 34.30 8.75 -26.82
C VAL A 92 35.15 8.29 -28.00
N ALA A 93 36.28 8.93 -28.22
CA ALA A 93 37.20 8.60 -29.30
C ALA A 93 38.46 7.90 -28.78
N ARG A 94 38.91 6.86 -29.51
CA ARG A 94 40.11 6.10 -29.16
C ARG A 94 41.33 7.02 -29.03
N ASP A 95 41.44 7.99 -29.94
CA ASP A 95 42.58 8.88 -29.99
C ASP A 95 42.57 9.91 -28.84
N SER A 96 41.42 10.15 -28.20
CA SER A 96 41.27 11.05 -27.05
C SER A 96 41.51 10.34 -25.71
N ILE A 97 40.98 9.12 -25.51
CA ILE A 97 41.10 8.39 -24.23
C ILE A 97 42.19 7.33 -24.21
N GLY A 98 42.86 7.08 -25.35
CA GLY A 98 43.87 6.04 -25.51
C GLY A 98 43.29 4.69 -25.91
N GLU A 99 44.13 3.85 -26.52
CA GLU A 99 43.70 2.58 -27.11
C GLU A 99 43.22 1.58 -26.06
N GLU A 100 43.88 1.48 -24.92
CA GLU A 100 43.53 0.56 -23.84
C GLU A 100 42.21 0.96 -23.20
N SER A 101 42.05 2.20 -22.78
CA SER A 101 40.81 2.71 -22.19
C SER A 101 39.64 2.59 -23.16
N TYR A 102 39.88 2.74 -24.48
CA TYR A 102 38.84 2.56 -25.48
C TYR A 102 38.46 1.10 -25.66
N LYS A 103 39.39 0.14 -25.51
CA LYS A 103 39.08 -1.30 -25.48
C LYS A 103 38.20 -1.64 -24.28
N ASP A 104 38.50 -1.10 -23.11
CA ASP A 104 37.70 -1.29 -21.90
C ASP A 104 36.34 -0.63 -22.04
N PHE A 105 36.25 0.58 -22.57
CA PHE A 105 34.98 1.23 -22.86
C PHE A 105 34.06 0.38 -23.78
N LYS A 106 34.64 -0.28 -24.79
CA LYS A 106 33.85 -1.15 -25.68
C LYS A 106 33.25 -2.37 -24.95
N LYS A 107 33.88 -2.85 -23.88
CA LYS A 107 33.41 -3.97 -23.06
C LYS A 107 32.29 -3.60 -22.07
N LEU A 108 32.06 -2.28 -21.83
CA LEU A 108 30.99 -1.81 -20.94
C LEU A 108 29.63 -2.31 -21.41
N ASP A 109 28.76 -2.59 -20.45
CA ASP A 109 27.38 -3.00 -20.70
C ASP A 109 26.38 -1.87 -20.37
N ILE A 110 25.22 -1.92 -20.99
CA ILE A 110 24.09 -1.06 -20.60
C ILE A 110 23.75 -1.36 -19.13
N GLY A 111 23.60 -0.31 -18.34
CA GLY A 111 23.39 -0.39 -16.90
C GLY A 111 24.64 -0.18 -16.06
N ASP A 112 25.85 -0.27 -16.63
CA ASP A 112 27.08 0.08 -15.90
C ASP A 112 27.06 1.54 -15.45
N ILE A 113 27.65 1.85 -14.30
CA ILE A 113 27.83 3.22 -13.84
C ILE A 113 29.25 3.65 -14.15
N ILE A 114 29.39 4.77 -14.84
CA ILE A 114 30.69 5.30 -15.28
C ILE A 114 30.85 6.76 -14.92
N GLY A 115 32.09 7.17 -14.73
CA GLY A 115 32.50 8.56 -14.71
C GLY A 115 33.11 8.95 -16.06
N ILE A 116 32.85 10.16 -16.50
CA ILE A 116 33.34 10.72 -17.74
C ILE A 116 33.91 12.10 -17.45
N GLU A 117 35.18 12.31 -17.80
CA GLU A 117 35.83 13.63 -17.82
C GLU A 117 35.98 14.08 -19.26
N GLY A 118 35.77 15.37 -19.55
CA GLY A 118 35.91 15.87 -20.89
C GLY A 118 35.39 17.29 -21.07
N GLU A 119 35.44 17.76 -22.29
CA GLU A 119 35.06 19.10 -22.70
C GLU A 119 33.64 19.15 -23.24
N VAL A 120 32.84 20.11 -22.79
CA VAL A 120 31.47 20.32 -23.26
C VAL A 120 31.51 20.90 -24.68
N PHE A 121 30.75 20.31 -25.58
CA PHE A 121 30.64 20.76 -26.97
C PHE A 121 29.28 20.47 -27.58
N LYS A 122 29.02 21.09 -28.72
CA LYS A 122 27.80 20.80 -29.51
C LYS A 122 28.16 20.02 -30.76
N THR A 123 27.48 18.92 -30.98
CA THR A 123 27.68 18.10 -32.18
C THR A 123 27.18 18.81 -33.45
N LYS A 124 27.59 18.35 -34.62
CA LYS A 124 27.13 18.90 -35.91
C LYS A 124 25.59 18.80 -36.10
N THR A 125 24.96 17.89 -35.38
CA THR A 125 23.49 17.69 -35.39
C THR A 125 22.77 18.50 -34.32
N GLY A 126 23.52 19.30 -33.53
CA GLY A 126 22.94 20.18 -32.51
C GLY A 126 22.85 19.58 -31.10
N GLU A 127 23.26 18.32 -30.88
CA GLU A 127 23.18 17.68 -29.55
C GLU A 127 24.33 18.16 -28.64
N ILE A 128 23.99 18.64 -27.44
CA ILE A 128 24.94 19.03 -26.41
C ILE A 128 25.57 17.77 -25.81
N SER A 129 26.89 17.69 -25.82
CA SER A 129 27.63 16.47 -25.55
C SER A 129 28.95 16.77 -24.83
N ILE A 130 29.57 15.74 -24.28
CA ILE A 130 30.90 15.78 -23.67
C ILE A 130 31.87 15.03 -24.57
N HIS A 131 32.94 15.70 -25.02
CA HIS A 131 34.07 15.08 -25.69
C HIS A 131 34.99 14.46 -24.61
N ALA A 132 34.85 13.16 -24.41
CA ALA A 132 35.53 12.47 -23.33
C ALA A 132 37.07 12.49 -23.50
N SER A 133 37.78 12.92 -22.47
CA SER A 133 39.23 12.80 -22.28
C SER A 133 39.59 11.61 -21.37
N ALA A 134 38.64 11.19 -20.49
CA ALA A 134 38.75 9.99 -19.67
C ALA A 134 37.39 9.34 -19.45
N VAL A 135 37.39 8.00 -19.32
CA VAL A 135 36.22 7.23 -18.93
C VAL A 135 36.64 6.20 -17.89
N LYS A 136 35.93 6.15 -16.76
CA LYS A 136 36.18 5.25 -15.64
C LYS A 136 34.95 4.45 -15.29
N LEU A 137 35.05 3.11 -15.23
CA LEU A 137 34.00 2.26 -14.73
C LEU A 137 33.95 2.38 -13.19
N LEU A 138 32.82 2.83 -12.65
CA LEU A 138 32.61 3.05 -11.20
C LEU A 138 31.84 1.90 -10.55
N SER A 139 30.93 1.24 -11.31
CA SER A 139 30.17 0.09 -10.83
C SER A 139 29.72 -0.76 -12.00
N LYS A 140 29.88 -2.07 -11.89
CA LYS A 140 29.47 -3.05 -12.90
C LYS A 140 28.05 -3.52 -12.66
N SER A 141 27.18 -3.32 -13.65
CA SER A 141 25.82 -3.87 -13.64
C SER A 141 25.85 -5.36 -13.98
N LEU A 142 25.44 -6.22 -13.07
CA LEU A 142 25.37 -7.68 -13.26
C LEU A 142 23.99 -8.15 -13.72
N GLN A 143 22.96 -7.31 -13.56
CA GLN A 143 21.61 -7.57 -14.06
C GLN A 143 21.36 -6.82 -15.36
N ILE A 144 20.39 -7.31 -16.13
CA ILE A 144 19.96 -6.69 -17.38
C ILE A 144 18.79 -5.76 -17.05
N LEU A 145 18.87 -4.53 -17.52
CA LEU A 145 17.73 -3.61 -17.44
C LEU A 145 16.67 -4.03 -18.46
N PRO A 146 15.38 -3.83 -18.16
CA PRO A 146 14.29 -4.00 -19.13
C PRO A 146 14.56 -3.20 -20.41
N GLU A 147 14.01 -3.66 -21.54
CA GLU A 147 14.21 -2.99 -22.82
C GLU A 147 13.66 -1.55 -22.82
N LYS A 148 14.43 -0.64 -23.40
CA LYS A 148 14.17 0.81 -23.37
C LYS A 148 12.84 1.24 -23.98
N PHE A 149 12.28 0.47 -24.92
CA PHE A 149 11.09 0.86 -25.68
C PHE A 149 9.76 0.56 -24.97
N HIS A 150 9.77 -0.33 -23.99
CA HIS A 150 8.55 -0.72 -23.27
C HIS A 150 8.60 -0.40 -21.77
N GLY A 151 9.78 0.03 -21.24
CA GLY A 151 9.97 0.29 -19.81
C GLY A 151 9.65 -0.94 -18.97
N LEU A 152 9.37 -0.72 -17.71
CA LEU A 152 8.81 -1.71 -16.81
C LEU A 152 7.29 -1.45 -16.73
N THR A 153 6.50 -2.18 -17.54
CA THR A 153 5.06 -1.94 -17.69
C THR A 153 4.20 -2.65 -16.64
N ASN A 154 4.67 -3.80 -16.13
CA ASN A 154 3.94 -4.53 -15.11
C ASN A 154 3.98 -3.78 -13.77
N THR A 155 2.82 -3.33 -13.31
CA THR A 155 2.64 -2.48 -12.13
C THR A 155 3.15 -3.15 -10.86
N ASP A 156 2.89 -4.44 -10.64
CA ASP A 156 3.38 -5.18 -9.46
C ASP A 156 4.91 -5.22 -9.43
N THR A 157 5.55 -5.49 -10.57
CA THR A 157 7.01 -5.48 -10.69
C THR A 157 7.59 -4.08 -10.47
N ARG A 158 6.93 -3.01 -10.96
CA ARG A 158 7.32 -1.61 -10.73
C ARG A 158 7.38 -1.29 -9.23
N TYR A 159 6.39 -1.69 -8.48
CA TYR A 159 6.35 -1.45 -7.04
C TYR A 159 7.39 -2.26 -6.27
N ARG A 160 7.59 -3.55 -6.63
CA ARG A 160 8.57 -4.43 -5.98
C ARG A 160 10.02 -4.11 -6.34
N GLN A 161 10.27 -3.68 -7.58
CA GLN A 161 11.58 -3.31 -8.10
C GLN A 161 11.66 -1.80 -8.38
N ARG A 162 11.23 -0.99 -7.43
CA ARG A 162 11.20 0.47 -7.56
C ARG A 162 12.53 1.06 -8.02
N TYR A 163 13.64 0.48 -7.61
CA TYR A 163 14.97 0.89 -8.06
C TYR A 163 15.21 0.68 -9.56
N VAL A 164 14.55 -0.29 -10.18
CA VAL A 164 14.55 -0.46 -11.65
C VAL A 164 13.58 0.51 -12.29
N ASP A 165 12.38 0.64 -11.75
CA ASP A 165 11.35 1.58 -12.19
C ASP A 165 11.88 3.02 -12.27
N LEU A 166 12.59 3.48 -11.25
CA LEU A 166 13.27 4.80 -11.22
C LEU A 166 14.35 4.98 -12.30
N ILE A 167 14.94 3.88 -12.81
CA ILE A 167 15.94 3.93 -13.88
C ILE A 167 15.28 4.05 -15.25
N VAL A 168 14.22 3.26 -15.48
CA VAL A 168 13.68 3.06 -16.83
C VAL A 168 12.47 3.93 -17.13
N ASN A 169 11.76 4.41 -16.11
CA ASN A 169 10.56 5.24 -16.19
C ASN A 169 10.85 6.65 -15.60
N PRO A 170 11.21 7.65 -16.42
CA PRO A 170 11.58 8.99 -15.94
C PRO A 170 10.47 9.70 -15.17
N GLU A 171 9.21 9.49 -15.56
CA GLU A 171 8.02 10.07 -14.92
C GLU A 171 7.88 9.64 -13.46
N VAL A 172 8.28 8.42 -13.13
CA VAL A 172 8.26 7.92 -11.75
C VAL A 172 9.26 8.69 -10.87
N ARG A 173 10.44 9.00 -11.41
CA ARG A 173 11.44 9.82 -10.72
C ARG A 173 10.91 11.23 -10.47
N ASP A 174 10.28 11.84 -11.47
CA ASP A 174 9.68 13.16 -11.37
C ASP A 174 8.61 13.22 -10.26
N THR A 175 7.76 12.19 -10.17
CA THR A 175 6.77 12.05 -9.09
C THR A 175 7.42 12.11 -7.70
N PHE A 176 8.51 11.38 -7.47
CA PHE A 176 9.18 11.38 -6.16
C PHE A 176 9.96 12.67 -5.88
N ILE A 177 10.51 13.32 -6.91
CA ILE A 177 11.11 14.65 -6.78
C ILE A 177 10.04 15.67 -6.38
N LYS A 178 8.87 15.64 -7.06
CA LYS A 178 7.74 16.51 -6.72
C LYS A 178 7.22 16.24 -5.30
N ARG A 179 7.07 14.96 -4.91
CA ARG A 179 6.70 14.59 -3.55
C ARG A 179 7.63 15.22 -2.50
N SER A 180 8.93 15.13 -2.71
CA SER A 180 9.91 15.73 -1.80
C SER A 180 9.77 17.26 -1.75
N ARG A 181 9.53 17.91 -2.90
CA ARG A 181 9.29 19.35 -2.99
C ARG A 181 8.00 19.76 -2.31
N ILE A 182 6.91 18.99 -2.45
CA ILE A 182 5.62 19.21 -1.77
C ILE A 182 5.83 19.24 -0.26
N ILE A 183 6.44 18.21 0.31
CA ILE A 183 6.70 18.16 1.76
C ILE A 183 7.57 19.32 2.22
N SER A 184 8.58 19.68 1.44
CA SER A 184 9.43 20.84 1.75
C SER A 184 8.69 22.17 1.65
N ALA A 185 7.76 22.33 0.72
CA ALA A 185 6.93 23.53 0.59
C ALA A 185 5.95 23.65 1.76
N VAL A 186 5.33 22.54 2.18
CA VAL A 186 4.47 22.47 3.38
C VAL A 186 5.25 22.94 4.60
N ARG A 187 6.46 22.43 4.84
CA ARG A 187 7.30 22.84 5.97
C ARG A 187 7.61 24.34 5.93
N ARG A 188 8.08 24.84 4.78
CA ARG A 188 8.38 26.29 4.65
C ARG A 188 7.17 27.19 4.91
N TYR A 189 6.00 26.76 4.46
CA TYR A 189 4.77 27.50 4.72
C TYR A 189 4.46 27.55 6.22
N LEU A 190 4.47 26.40 6.89
CA LEU A 190 4.15 26.31 8.31
C LEU A 190 5.18 27.00 9.21
N ASP A 191 6.47 26.82 8.92
CA ASP A 191 7.57 27.52 9.62
C ASP A 191 7.42 29.05 9.46
N GLY A 192 7.06 29.49 8.24
CA GLY A 192 6.77 30.91 7.95
C GLY A 192 5.56 31.45 8.69
N GLN A 193 4.62 30.61 9.12
CA GLN A 193 3.48 30.95 9.97
C GLN A 193 3.79 30.83 11.47
N GLY A 194 5.00 30.46 11.84
CA GLY A 194 5.44 30.32 13.23
C GLY A 194 5.04 29.01 13.89
N PHE A 195 4.74 27.99 13.12
CA PHE A 195 4.56 26.65 13.65
C PHE A 195 5.91 26.01 13.97
N MET A 196 5.94 25.16 15.00
CA MET A 196 7.08 24.35 15.39
C MET A 196 6.87 22.89 14.93
N GLU A 197 7.79 22.34 14.12
CA GLU A 197 7.80 20.90 13.83
C GLU A 197 8.25 20.13 15.07
N VAL A 198 7.51 19.10 15.45
CA VAL A 198 7.78 18.27 16.61
C VAL A 198 7.73 16.78 16.22
N GLU A 199 8.26 15.93 17.09
CA GLU A 199 8.18 14.47 16.96
C GLU A 199 7.54 13.89 18.22
N THR A 200 6.56 12.99 18.03
CA THR A 200 5.89 12.28 19.11
C THR A 200 6.04 10.76 18.95
N PRO A 201 5.77 9.96 20.00
CA PRO A 201 6.00 8.53 19.93
C PRO A 201 5.22 7.79 18.85
N MET A 202 5.89 6.89 18.12
CA MET A 202 5.23 5.93 17.22
C MET A 202 4.70 4.70 17.95
N LEU A 203 5.38 4.30 19.05
CA LEU A 203 4.94 3.23 19.92
C LEU A 203 4.19 3.85 21.10
N VAL A 204 2.93 3.49 21.26
CA VAL A 204 2.02 4.07 22.26
C VAL A 204 1.33 2.98 23.07
N ALA A 205 1.02 3.27 24.31
CA ALA A 205 0.24 2.36 25.14
C ALA A 205 -1.24 2.35 24.71
N ASN A 206 -1.77 3.52 24.36
CA ASN A 206 -3.12 3.71 23.86
C ASN A 206 -3.09 4.38 22.47
N ALA A 207 -3.68 3.74 21.46
CA ALA A 207 -3.84 4.30 20.13
C ALA A 207 -5.22 4.98 20.05
N GLY A 208 -5.24 6.31 19.91
CA GLY A 208 -6.46 7.11 19.82
C GLY A 208 -6.28 8.26 18.84
N GLY A 209 -7.33 9.07 18.66
CA GLY A 209 -7.35 10.22 17.75
C GLY A 209 -7.84 9.88 16.33
N ALA A 210 -8.26 8.63 16.08
CA ALA A 210 -8.89 8.22 14.83
C ALA A 210 -9.77 6.99 15.08
N ALA A 211 -10.73 6.73 14.21
CA ALA A 211 -11.45 5.47 14.15
C ALA A 211 -10.64 4.53 13.23
N ALA A 212 -9.84 3.64 13.82
CA ALA A 212 -8.98 2.71 13.07
C ALA A 212 -8.44 1.60 13.96
N ARG A 213 -8.25 0.41 13.39
CA ARG A 213 -7.61 -0.70 14.11
C ARG A 213 -6.09 -0.53 14.14
N PRO A 214 -5.43 -0.54 15.33
CA PRO A 214 -3.97 -0.45 15.44
C PRO A 214 -3.26 -1.77 15.09
N PHE A 215 -1.97 -1.67 14.74
CA PHE A 215 -1.04 -2.80 14.84
C PHE A 215 -0.53 -2.92 16.27
N GLU A 216 -0.42 -4.15 16.78
CA GLU A 216 0.07 -4.45 18.12
C GLU A 216 1.47 -5.06 18.06
N THR A 217 2.29 -4.79 19.08
CA THR A 217 3.64 -5.32 19.24
C THR A 217 3.99 -5.50 20.72
N HIS A 218 4.96 -6.36 21.02
CA HIS A 218 5.41 -6.61 22.36
C HIS A 218 6.78 -5.99 22.64
N PHE A 219 6.91 -5.19 23.71
CA PHE A 219 8.16 -4.60 24.16
C PHE A 219 8.84 -5.50 25.19
N ASN A 220 9.77 -6.33 24.74
CA ASN A 220 10.42 -7.36 25.57
C ASN A 220 11.09 -6.83 26.85
N ALA A 221 11.68 -5.63 26.81
CA ALA A 221 12.44 -5.09 27.95
C ALA A 221 11.54 -4.73 29.14
N LEU A 222 10.32 -4.27 28.89
CA LEU A 222 9.32 -3.94 29.92
C LEU A 222 8.28 -5.05 30.09
N ASN A 223 8.25 -6.05 29.18
CA ASN A 223 7.22 -7.08 29.12
C ASN A 223 5.82 -6.47 29.03
N GLU A 224 5.65 -5.49 28.14
CA GLU A 224 4.42 -4.73 27.92
C GLU A 224 4.02 -4.79 26.45
N ASP A 225 2.71 -4.85 26.19
CA ASP A 225 2.17 -4.75 24.86
C ASP A 225 1.96 -3.28 24.49
N LEU A 226 2.47 -2.89 23.31
CA LEU A 226 2.36 -1.56 22.75
C LEU A 226 1.62 -1.62 21.42
N LYS A 227 1.14 -0.47 20.99
CA LYS A 227 0.47 -0.28 19.70
C LYS A 227 1.29 0.68 18.83
N LEU A 228 1.20 0.50 17.52
CA LEU A 228 1.65 1.54 16.57
C LEU A 228 0.56 2.61 16.47
N ARG A 229 0.95 3.88 16.55
CA ARG A 229 0.02 5.02 16.51
C ARG A 229 -0.83 5.03 15.24
N ILE A 230 -2.10 5.36 15.36
CA ILE A 230 -3.06 5.53 14.26
C ILE A 230 -3.28 6.99 13.88
N SER A 231 -2.87 7.94 14.73
CA SER A 231 -2.97 9.39 14.62
C SER A 231 -1.87 10.05 15.45
N LEU A 232 -1.67 11.35 15.26
CA LEU A 232 -0.73 12.19 16.00
C LEU A 232 -1.44 13.05 17.07
N GLU A 233 -2.74 13.12 17.03
CA GLU A 233 -3.65 14.07 17.67
C GLU A 233 -3.41 14.22 19.17
N LEU A 234 -3.56 13.14 19.95
CA LEU A 234 -3.59 13.23 21.41
C LEU A 234 -2.28 13.74 22.01
N TYR A 235 -1.14 13.41 21.37
CA TYR A 235 0.16 13.92 21.82
C TYR A 235 0.35 15.39 21.46
N LEU A 236 -0.06 15.82 20.26
CA LEU A 236 0.05 17.22 19.85
C LEU A 236 -0.82 18.14 20.70
N LYS A 237 -2.04 17.70 21.05
CA LYS A 237 -2.90 18.42 22.00
C LYS A 237 -2.27 18.58 23.38
N ARG A 238 -1.55 17.55 23.90
CA ARG A 238 -0.79 17.67 25.16
C ARG A 238 0.31 18.73 25.07
N LEU A 239 0.91 18.94 23.91
CA LEU A 239 1.88 20.01 23.68
C LEU A 239 1.23 21.40 23.72
N ILE A 240 0.00 21.53 23.19
CA ILE A 240 -0.81 22.75 23.33
C ILE A 240 -1.09 23.06 24.81
N VAL A 241 -1.49 22.05 25.60
CA VAL A 241 -1.64 22.21 27.06
C VAL A 241 -0.33 22.66 27.70
N GLY A 242 0.80 22.16 27.22
CA GLY A 242 2.15 22.54 27.65
C GLY A 242 2.59 23.94 27.24
N GLY A 243 1.77 24.69 26.49
CA GLY A 243 2.03 26.08 26.06
C GLY A 243 2.75 26.21 24.73
N LEU A 244 2.90 25.15 23.95
CA LEU A 244 3.37 25.23 22.56
C LEU A 244 2.19 25.60 21.66
N GLU A 245 1.99 26.89 21.42
CA GLU A 245 0.76 27.44 20.81
C GLU A 245 0.54 27.04 19.34
N ARG A 246 1.59 26.65 18.62
CA ARG A 246 1.52 26.23 17.21
C ARG A 246 2.50 25.08 16.98
N VAL A 247 1.99 23.89 16.79
CA VAL A 247 2.79 22.68 16.56
C VAL A 247 2.28 21.91 15.35
N TYR A 248 3.19 21.24 14.66
CA TYR A 248 2.83 20.26 13.63
C TYR A 248 3.82 19.09 13.65
N GLU A 249 3.36 17.96 13.16
CA GLU A 249 4.19 16.79 12.90
C GLU A 249 3.82 16.21 11.54
N ILE A 250 4.84 15.90 10.71
CA ILE A 250 4.70 15.11 9.49
C ILE A 250 5.26 13.74 9.80
N GLY A 251 4.40 12.77 10.02
CA GLY A 251 4.80 11.45 10.51
C GLY A 251 4.10 10.28 9.83
N ARG A 252 4.66 9.09 10.05
CA ARG A 252 3.99 7.84 9.69
C ARG A 252 2.95 7.48 10.75
N VAL A 253 1.79 7.07 10.27
CA VAL A 253 0.74 6.44 11.06
C VAL A 253 0.41 5.08 10.46
N PHE A 254 -0.16 4.20 11.28
CA PHE A 254 -0.31 2.78 10.96
C PHE A 254 -1.74 2.35 11.25
N ARG A 255 -2.46 1.87 10.23
CA ARG A 255 -3.83 1.37 10.36
C ARG A 255 -3.91 -0.03 9.80
N ASN A 256 -4.32 -0.98 10.63
CA ASN A 256 -4.43 -2.39 10.28
C ASN A 256 -5.76 -2.67 9.56
N GLU A 257 -5.89 -2.06 8.39
CA GLU A 257 -7.09 -2.05 7.56
C GLU A 257 -6.81 -2.62 6.17
N GLY A 258 -7.73 -2.42 5.24
CA GLY A 258 -7.62 -2.87 3.86
C GLY A 258 -6.44 -2.28 3.08
N LEU A 259 -6.11 -2.90 1.97
CA LEU A 259 -5.04 -2.51 1.07
C LEU A 259 -5.63 -2.35 -0.34
N ASP A 260 -5.82 -1.10 -0.79
CA ASP A 260 -6.40 -0.77 -2.10
C ASP A 260 -5.61 0.31 -2.84
N THR A 261 -6.24 1.00 -3.79
CA THR A 261 -5.60 2.08 -4.57
C THR A 261 -5.46 3.39 -3.79
N ARG A 262 -6.19 3.58 -2.70
CA ARG A 262 -6.22 4.79 -1.88
C ARG A 262 -5.66 4.57 -0.47
N HIS A 263 -5.58 3.31 -0.01
CA HIS A 263 -5.18 2.94 1.35
C HIS A 263 -3.93 2.06 1.34
N ASN A 264 -3.02 2.36 2.26
CA ASN A 264 -1.83 1.58 2.57
C ASN A 264 -1.73 1.47 4.10
N PRO A 265 -1.36 0.33 4.68
CA PRO A 265 -1.39 0.12 6.13
C PRO A 265 -0.45 1.06 6.91
N GLU A 266 0.53 1.64 6.25
CA GLU A 266 1.34 2.75 6.74
C GLU A 266 1.32 3.89 5.72
N PHE A 267 1.09 5.11 6.16
CA PHE A 267 1.02 6.27 5.29
C PHE A 267 1.51 7.53 6.01
N THR A 268 1.73 8.61 5.25
CA THR A 268 2.21 9.88 5.80
C THR A 268 1.02 10.79 6.09
N LEU A 269 0.84 11.12 7.36
CA LEU A 269 -0.11 12.10 7.84
C LEU A 269 0.66 13.34 8.31
N MET A 270 0.07 14.50 8.12
CA MET A 270 0.47 15.71 8.82
C MET A 270 -0.68 16.14 9.70
N GLU A 271 -0.43 16.34 10.98
CA GLU A 271 -1.37 17.00 11.87
C GLU A 271 -0.75 18.28 12.44
N LEU A 272 -1.57 19.30 12.59
CA LEU A 272 -1.17 20.56 13.21
C LEU A 272 -2.27 21.10 14.12
N TYR A 273 -1.84 21.79 15.16
CA TYR A 273 -2.71 22.38 16.16
C TYR A 273 -2.26 23.82 16.44
N GLN A 274 -3.24 24.73 16.52
CA GLN A 274 -3.00 26.13 16.81
C GLN A 274 -3.94 26.61 17.91
N ALA A 275 -3.38 27.12 18.98
CA ALA A 275 -4.13 27.77 20.04
C ALA A 275 -4.75 29.10 19.58
N TYR A 276 -5.88 29.47 20.17
CA TYR A 276 -6.61 30.74 19.96
C TYR A 276 -7.15 30.88 18.52
N THR A 277 -7.47 29.76 17.87
CA THR A 277 -8.19 29.72 16.60
C THR A 277 -9.27 28.63 16.64
N ASP A 278 -10.09 28.58 15.61
CA ASP A 278 -11.22 27.68 15.44
C ASP A 278 -11.15 26.94 14.08
N TYR A 279 -12.18 26.15 13.77
CA TYR A 279 -12.27 25.44 12.49
C TYR A 279 -12.33 26.38 11.27
N ASN A 280 -12.83 27.64 11.42
CA ASN A 280 -12.79 28.60 10.31
C ASN A 280 -11.34 29.02 10.00
N GLY A 281 -10.53 29.26 11.04
CA GLY A 281 -9.10 29.52 10.87
C GLY A 281 -8.37 28.34 10.21
N MET A 282 -8.80 27.09 10.47
CA MET A 282 -8.26 25.91 9.82
C MET A 282 -8.67 25.82 8.34
N MET A 283 -9.89 26.23 7.95
CA MET A 283 -10.28 26.37 6.53
C MET A 283 -9.40 27.37 5.79
N ASP A 284 -9.17 28.54 6.36
CA ASP A 284 -8.33 29.59 5.76
C ASP A 284 -6.87 29.14 5.62
N LEU A 285 -6.35 28.41 6.63
CA LEU A 285 -5.02 27.80 6.58
C LEU A 285 -4.94 26.78 5.45
N THR A 286 -5.93 25.91 5.31
CA THR A 286 -6.01 24.86 4.29
C THR A 286 -5.98 25.43 2.87
N GLU A 287 -6.83 26.43 2.59
CA GLU A 287 -6.84 27.11 1.29
C GLU A 287 -5.47 27.70 0.94
N ASN A 288 -4.90 28.43 1.90
CA ASN A 288 -3.60 29.09 1.69
C ASN A 288 -2.46 28.10 1.55
N LEU A 289 -2.46 26.99 2.30
CA LEU A 289 -1.45 25.94 2.22
C LEU A 289 -1.48 25.27 0.84
N TYR A 290 -2.65 24.82 0.37
CA TYR A 290 -2.78 24.17 -0.93
C TYR A 290 -2.39 25.10 -2.08
N ARG A 291 -2.82 26.36 -2.03
CA ARG A 291 -2.45 27.41 -2.99
C ARG A 291 -0.94 27.64 -3.02
N HIS A 292 -0.32 27.75 -1.85
CA HIS A 292 1.14 27.94 -1.74
C HIS A 292 1.91 26.74 -2.31
N VAL A 293 1.55 25.53 -1.91
CA VAL A 293 2.23 24.29 -2.36
C VAL A 293 2.10 24.11 -3.88
N ALA A 294 0.92 24.29 -4.43
CA ALA A 294 0.69 24.17 -5.87
C ALA A 294 1.51 25.21 -6.64
N GLN A 295 1.47 26.48 -6.23
CA GLN A 295 2.23 27.56 -6.87
C GLN A 295 3.75 27.32 -6.80
N GLU A 296 4.26 26.87 -5.66
CA GLU A 296 5.71 26.65 -5.48
C GLU A 296 6.22 25.42 -6.24
N VAL A 297 5.45 24.32 -6.25
CA VAL A 297 5.93 23.05 -6.82
C VAL A 297 5.60 22.91 -8.30
N LEU A 298 4.40 23.38 -8.71
CA LEU A 298 3.89 23.23 -10.08
C LEU A 298 4.01 24.53 -10.90
N GLY A 299 4.22 25.69 -10.25
CA GLY A 299 4.23 27.00 -10.89
C GLY A 299 2.82 27.51 -11.25
N THR A 300 1.76 26.83 -10.82
CA THR A 300 0.36 27.17 -11.09
C THR A 300 -0.54 26.65 -9.99
N THR A 301 -1.68 27.35 -9.77
CA THR A 301 -2.76 26.87 -8.89
C THR A 301 -3.79 26.01 -9.63
N LYS A 302 -3.76 26.02 -10.98
CA LYS A 302 -4.64 25.20 -11.80
C LYS A 302 -4.06 23.82 -12.00
N ILE A 303 -4.80 22.83 -11.56
CA ILE A 303 -4.41 21.41 -11.68
C ILE A 303 -5.46 20.64 -12.48
N VAL A 304 -5.02 19.57 -13.13
CA VAL A 304 -5.91 18.64 -13.82
C VAL A 304 -5.65 17.24 -13.28
N TYR A 305 -6.66 16.63 -12.71
CA TYR A 305 -6.59 15.26 -12.23
C TYR A 305 -7.67 14.40 -12.89
N LYS A 306 -7.25 13.34 -13.61
CA LYS A 306 -8.15 12.44 -14.36
C LYS A 306 -9.16 13.18 -15.27
N GLY A 307 -8.73 14.30 -15.86
CA GLY A 307 -9.57 15.13 -16.73
C GLY A 307 -10.46 16.16 -16.01
N ILE A 308 -10.43 16.19 -14.68
CA ILE A 308 -11.12 17.19 -13.86
C ILE A 308 -10.19 18.38 -13.65
N GLU A 309 -10.60 19.56 -14.12
CA GLU A 309 -9.89 20.81 -13.86
C GLU A 309 -10.29 21.37 -12.50
N MET A 310 -9.33 21.77 -11.69
CA MET A 310 -9.51 22.40 -10.38
C MET A 310 -8.60 23.62 -10.27
N ASP A 311 -9.11 24.72 -9.73
CA ASP A 311 -8.30 25.91 -9.47
C ASP A 311 -8.18 26.17 -7.95
N LEU A 312 -7.01 25.83 -7.40
CA LEU A 312 -6.68 26.05 -6.00
C LEU A 312 -6.43 27.54 -5.66
N GLY A 313 -6.46 28.42 -6.66
CA GLY A 313 -6.36 29.87 -6.51
C GLY A 313 -7.69 30.55 -6.14
N GLU A 314 -8.81 29.91 -6.49
CA GLU A 314 -10.16 30.39 -6.17
C GLU A 314 -10.56 30.01 -4.74
N PRO A 315 -11.54 30.70 -4.12
CA PRO A 315 -12.10 30.28 -2.83
C PRO A 315 -12.75 28.91 -2.91
N PHE A 316 -12.53 28.06 -1.91
CA PHE A 316 -13.12 26.73 -1.83
C PHE A 316 -14.59 26.81 -1.41
N GLU A 317 -15.43 25.91 -1.94
CA GLU A 317 -16.85 25.82 -1.55
C GLU A 317 -16.96 25.43 -0.06
N ARG A 318 -17.89 26.08 0.66
CA ARG A 318 -18.23 25.78 2.06
C ARG A 318 -19.70 25.39 2.12
N ILE A 319 -19.98 24.13 2.49
CA ILE A 319 -21.34 23.60 2.57
C ILE A 319 -21.49 22.78 3.86
N THR A 320 -22.65 22.86 4.52
CA THR A 320 -22.92 22.01 5.68
C THR A 320 -23.23 20.57 5.21
N MET A 321 -22.96 19.57 6.06
CA MET A 321 -23.30 18.18 5.74
C MET A 321 -24.80 18.01 5.43
N VAL A 322 -25.67 18.69 6.18
CA VAL A 322 -27.12 18.66 5.97
C VAL A 322 -27.51 19.27 4.62
N ASP A 323 -26.92 20.42 4.26
CA ASP A 323 -27.20 21.06 2.96
C ASP A 323 -26.63 20.23 1.79
N ALA A 324 -25.50 19.57 2.00
CA ALA A 324 -24.92 18.66 1.00
C ALA A 324 -25.82 17.44 0.77
N VAL A 325 -26.31 16.79 1.82
CA VAL A 325 -27.28 15.68 1.73
C VAL A 325 -28.57 16.16 1.07
N LYS A 326 -29.08 17.34 1.41
CA LYS A 326 -30.25 17.91 0.75
C LYS A 326 -30.01 18.14 -0.74
N LYS A 327 -28.83 18.66 -1.11
CA LYS A 327 -28.46 18.96 -2.51
C LYS A 327 -28.36 17.71 -3.38
N TYR A 328 -27.76 16.65 -2.88
CA TYR A 328 -27.42 15.47 -3.67
C TYR A 328 -28.32 14.26 -3.44
N ALA A 329 -28.78 14.01 -2.21
CA ALA A 329 -29.73 12.94 -1.89
C ALA A 329 -31.20 13.39 -1.97
N GLY A 330 -31.47 14.71 -1.99
CA GLY A 330 -32.84 15.24 -1.98
C GLY A 330 -33.54 15.13 -0.61
N VAL A 331 -32.83 14.78 0.45
CA VAL A 331 -33.36 14.57 1.81
C VAL A 331 -33.07 15.81 2.66
N ASP A 332 -34.10 16.51 3.14
CA ASP A 332 -33.95 17.61 4.09
C ASP A 332 -33.83 17.08 5.52
N TRP A 333 -32.58 16.94 6.01
CA TRP A 333 -32.33 16.39 7.35
C TRP A 333 -32.85 17.27 8.49
N ASN A 334 -33.19 18.54 8.23
CA ASN A 334 -33.83 19.42 9.21
C ASN A 334 -35.27 19.00 9.54
N GLU A 335 -35.90 18.20 8.66
CA GLU A 335 -37.23 17.65 8.87
C GLU A 335 -37.22 16.29 9.62
N VAL A 336 -36.03 15.72 9.83
CA VAL A 336 -35.84 14.44 10.53
C VAL A 336 -35.65 14.71 12.02
N GLU A 337 -36.67 14.48 12.82
CA GLU A 337 -36.65 14.76 14.26
C GLU A 337 -36.17 13.57 15.09
N THR A 338 -36.58 12.34 14.74
CA THR A 338 -36.33 11.14 15.54
C THR A 338 -35.42 10.13 14.84
N LEU A 339 -34.84 9.21 15.62
CA LEU A 339 -34.06 8.09 15.12
C LEU A 339 -34.89 7.14 14.24
N GLU A 340 -36.17 6.94 14.61
CA GLU A 340 -37.09 6.11 13.85
C GLU A 340 -37.30 6.65 12.44
N GLN A 341 -37.53 7.97 12.33
CA GLN A 341 -37.64 8.65 11.02
C GLN A 341 -36.36 8.50 10.20
N ALA A 342 -35.18 8.66 10.82
CA ALA A 342 -33.90 8.46 10.14
C ALA A 342 -33.75 7.04 9.60
N ARG A 343 -34.14 6.03 10.41
CA ARG A 343 -34.11 4.62 10.01
C ARG A 343 -35.12 4.28 8.91
N GLU A 344 -36.29 4.91 8.91
CA GLU A 344 -37.27 4.77 7.83
C GLU A 344 -36.74 5.34 6.53
N LEU A 345 -36.15 6.55 6.55
CA LEU A 345 -35.52 7.16 5.38
C LEU A 345 -34.35 6.29 4.85
N ALA A 346 -33.50 5.76 5.73
CA ALA A 346 -32.42 4.87 5.32
C ALA A 346 -32.95 3.64 4.57
N LYS A 347 -34.07 3.02 5.06
CA LYS A 347 -34.73 1.90 4.38
C LYS A 347 -35.32 2.30 3.03
N GLU A 348 -35.97 3.45 2.94
CA GLU A 348 -36.53 3.98 1.69
C GLU A 348 -35.44 4.20 0.63
N HIS A 349 -34.25 4.59 1.07
CA HIS A 349 -33.06 4.81 0.23
C HIS A 349 -32.19 3.55 0.06
N ASN A 350 -32.59 2.39 0.61
CA ASN A 350 -31.83 1.12 0.59
C ASN A 350 -30.44 1.21 1.24
N LEU A 351 -30.26 2.09 2.23
CA LEU A 351 -29.05 2.18 3.02
C LEU A 351 -29.06 1.12 4.13
N GLU A 352 -27.99 0.35 4.23
CA GLU A 352 -27.82 -0.62 5.31
C GLU A 352 -27.33 0.10 6.57
N PHE A 353 -27.91 -0.19 7.72
CA PHE A 353 -27.50 0.34 9.01
C PHE A 353 -27.59 -0.71 10.11
N GLU A 354 -26.78 -0.55 11.14
CA GLU A 354 -26.77 -1.41 12.31
C GLU A 354 -27.71 -0.90 13.40
N GLU A 355 -28.14 -1.79 14.32
CA GLU A 355 -29.02 -1.39 15.43
C GLU A 355 -28.39 -0.36 16.37
N ARG A 356 -27.06 -0.37 16.50
CA ARG A 356 -26.29 0.60 17.31
C ARG A 356 -26.26 2.02 16.71
N HIS A 357 -26.51 2.18 15.40
CA HIS A 357 -26.45 3.46 14.75
C HIS A 357 -27.49 4.42 15.29
N LYS A 358 -27.02 5.62 15.67
CA LYS A 358 -27.81 6.76 16.09
C LYS A 358 -28.20 7.63 14.89
N LYS A 359 -28.91 8.71 15.13
CA LYS A 359 -29.39 9.60 14.07
C LYS A 359 -28.25 10.22 13.24
N GLY A 360 -27.16 10.61 13.90
CA GLY A 360 -26.00 11.20 13.24
C GLY A 360 -25.22 10.19 12.40
N ASP A 361 -25.12 8.93 12.84
CA ASP A 361 -24.50 7.86 12.04
C ASP A 361 -25.27 7.63 10.73
N ILE A 362 -26.60 7.68 10.77
CA ILE A 362 -27.44 7.52 9.58
C ILE A 362 -27.27 8.72 8.62
N LEU A 363 -27.14 9.94 9.13
CA LEU A 363 -26.81 11.11 8.29
C LEU A 363 -25.49 10.90 7.56
N ASN A 364 -24.50 10.35 8.24
CA ASN A 364 -23.21 10.03 7.66
C ASN A 364 -23.31 8.99 6.53
N LEU A 365 -24.14 7.95 6.70
CA LEU A 365 -24.41 6.97 5.63
C LEU A 365 -25.01 7.62 4.38
N PHE A 366 -25.94 8.58 4.56
CA PHE A 366 -26.46 9.37 3.42
C PHE A 366 -25.38 10.21 2.75
N PHE A 367 -24.48 10.77 3.54
CA PHE A 367 -23.37 11.55 3.03
C PHE A 367 -22.39 10.69 2.23
N GLU A 368 -21.95 9.57 2.77
CA GLU A 368 -21.02 8.65 2.10
C GLU A 368 -21.59 8.12 0.78
N GLU A 369 -22.86 7.73 0.75
CA GLU A 369 -23.47 7.10 -0.44
C GLU A 369 -23.83 8.12 -1.53
N TYR A 370 -24.33 9.31 -1.16
CA TYR A 370 -24.92 10.24 -2.13
C TYR A 370 -24.13 11.51 -2.37
N VAL A 371 -23.16 11.86 -1.53
CA VAL A 371 -22.49 13.16 -1.57
C VAL A 371 -21.03 13.06 -1.97
N GLU A 372 -20.25 12.18 -1.37
CA GLU A 372 -18.79 12.15 -1.51
C GLU A 372 -18.32 12.13 -2.96
N GLU A 373 -18.89 11.25 -3.79
CA GLU A 373 -18.51 11.11 -5.20
C GLU A 373 -18.78 12.37 -6.04
N HIS A 374 -19.65 13.26 -5.57
CA HIS A 374 -19.97 14.50 -6.24
C HIS A 374 -19.06 15.68 -5.85
N LEU A 375 -18.25 15.56 -4.82
CA LEU A 375 -17.35 16.60 -4.32
C LEU A 375 -16.05 16.64 -5.13
N LEU A 376 -16.16 16.95 -6.42
CA LEU A 376 -15.02 16.94 -7.35
C LEU A 376 -14.14 18.19 -7.22
N GLN A 377 -14.74 19.35 -6.93
CA GLN A 377 -14.04 20.61 -6.72
C GLN A 377 -13.64 20.77 -5.25
N PRO A 378 -12.62 21.62 -4.93
CA PRO A 378 -12.22 21.87 -3.55
C PRO A 378 -13.41 22.35 -2.70
N THR A 379 -13.85 21.54 -1.74
CA THR A 379 -15.07 21.75 -0.95
C THR A 379 -14.83 21.40 0.52
N PHE A 380 -15.22 22.30 1.42
CA PHE A 380 -15.32 22.03 2.85
C PHE A 380 -16.75 21.60 3.18
N VAL A 381 -16.91 20.40 3.71
CA VAL A 381 -18.17 19.91 4.26
C VAL A 381 -18.13 20.13 5.75
N MET A 382 -19.03 20.98 6.26
CA MET A 382 -19.00 21.48 7.64
C MET A 382 -20.15 20.89 8.47
N ASP A 383 -20.05 21.08 9.78
CA ASP A 383 -21.14 20.84 10.73
C ASP A 383 -21.56 19.36 10.77
N HIS A 384 -20.59 18.50 11.09
CA HIS A 384 -20.81 17.07 11.24
C HIS A 384 -21.62 16.73 12.50
N PRO A 385 -22.33 15.59 12.54
CA PRO A 385 -23.04 15.13 13.73
C PRO A 385 -22.11 14.88 14.91
N VAL A 386 -22.63 15.10 16.11
CA VAL A 386 -21.90 14.89 17.35
C VAL A 386 -21.54 13.43 17.60
N GLU A 387 -22.37 12.51 17.14
CA GLU A 387 -22.21 11.06 17.32
C GLU A 387 -20.92 10.52 16.70
N ILE A 388 -20.53 11.05 15.55
CA ILE A 388 -19.32 10.63 14.82
C ILE A 388 -18.11 11.53 15.07
N SER A 389 -18.15 12.39 16.09
CA SER A 389 -17.14 13.43 16.30
C SER A 389 -16.71 13.51 17.77
N PRO A 390 -16.03 12.48 18.31
CA PRO A 390 -15.80 12.35 19.76
C PRO A 390 -14.83 13.36 20.37
N LEU A 391 -14.01 14.04 19.56
CA LEU A 391 -12.94 14.94 20.01
C LEU A 391 -13.20 16.42 19.67
N THR A 392 -14.41 16.72 19.19
CA THR A 392 -14.76 18.02 18.61
C THR A 392 -15.74 18.79 19.48
N LYS A 393 -15.58 20.11 19.53
CA LYS A 393 -16.46 21.03 20.25
C LYS A 393 -17.84 21.12 19.60
N LYS A 394 -18.90 21.03 20.41
CA LYS A 394 -20.29 21.24 19.97
C LYS A 394 -20.51 22.66 19.52
N LYS A 395 -21.39 22.87 18.54
CA LYS A 395 -21.87 24.18 18.16
C LYS A 395 -22.80 24.73 19.26
N PRO A 396 -22.57 25.97 19.76
CA PRO A 396 -23.40 26.54 20.81
C PRO A 396 -24.88 26.69 20.44
N GLU A 397 -25.15 27.02 19.17
CA GLU A 397 -26.49 27.21 18.64
C GLU A 397 -27.24 25.92 18.34
N ASN A 398 -26.54 24.81 18.08
CA ASN A 398 -27.14 23.50 17.84
C ASN A 398 -26.19 22.37 18.28
N PRO A 399 -26.30 21.91 19.53
CA PRO A 399 -25.39 20.89 20.09
C PRO A 399 -25.45 19.48 19.45
N ASN A 400 -26.38 19.25 18.52
CA ASN A 400 -26.41 18.02 17.73
C ASN A 400 -25.31 17.98 16.66
N TYR A 401 -24.75 19.13 16.35
CA TYR A 401 -23.63 19.26 15.41
C TYR A 401 -22.41 19.84 16.11
N VAL A 402 -21.26 19.62 15.48
CA VAL A 402 -19.97 20.07 16.00
C VAL A 402 -19.27 21.00 15.01
N GLU A 403 -18.33 21.80 15.51
CA GLU A 403 -17.45 22.65 14.71
C GLU A 403 -16.36 21.82 14.04
N ARG A 404 -16.74 21.02 13.03
CA ARG A 404 -15.89 20.15 12.23
C ARG A 404 -16.10 20.40 10.75
N PHE A 405 -15.05 20.26 9.98
CA PHE A 405 -15.17 20.09 8.54
C PHE A 405 -14.26 18.97 8.05
N GLU A 406 -14.67 18.36 6.96
CA GLU A 406 -13.83 17.56 6.11
C GLU A 406 -13.60 18.29 4.79
N PHE A 407 -12.38 18.24 4.29
CA PHE A 407 -11.99 18.85 3.04
C PHE A 407 -11.95 17.82 1.94
N PHE A 408 -12.74 18.00 0.90
CA PHE A 408 -12.85 17.10 -0.24
C PHE A 408 -12.29 17.70 -1.52
N MET A 409 -11.64 16.86 -2.33
CA MET A 409 -11.32 17.08 -3.73
C MET A 409 -11.35 15.76 -4.47
N ASN A 410 -11.87 15.74 -5.70
CA ASN A 410 -11.96 14.54 -6.52
C ASN A 410 -12.73 13.38 -5.85
N GLY A 411 -13.74 13.71 -5.03
CA GLY A 411 -14.47 12.72 -4.24
C GLY A 411 -13.64 12.04 -3.14
N TRP A 412 -12.55 12.67 -2.71
CA TRP A 412 -11.67 12.14 -1.66
C TRP A 412 -11.59 13.12 -0.49
N GLU A 413 -11.70 12.60 0.71
CA GLU A 413 -11.31 13.30 1.91
C GLU A 413 -9.79 13.57 1.88
N MET A 414 -9.43 14.84 1.86
CA MET A 414 -8.05 15.33 1.81
C MET A 414 -7.53 15.75 3.18
N ALA A 415 -8.44 16.23 4.03
CA ALA A 415 -8.14 16.66 5.39
C ALA A 415 -9.41 16.63 6.27
N ASN A 416 -9.21 16.51 7.58
CA ASN A 416 -10.24 16.55 8.61
C ASN A 416 -9.81 17.53 9.71
N ALA A 417 -10.69 18.44 10.09
CA ALA A 417 -10.36 19.52 11.02
C ALA A 417 -11.55 19.92 11.88
N TYR A 418 -11.23 20.44 13.06
CA TYR A 418 -12.26 20.91 13.98
C TYR A 418 -11.75 21.93 15.00
N SER A 419 -12.70 22.60 15.67
CA SER A 419 -12.43 23.26 16.93
C SER A 419 -12.32 22.18 18.01
N GLU A 420 -11.20 22.14 18.70
CA GLU A 420 -10.86 21.08 19.64
C GLU A 420 -11.75 21.10 20.87
N LEU A 421 -12.28 19.93 21.25
CA LEU A 421 -12.97 19.79 22.54
C LEU A 421 -11.95 19.95 23.67
N ASN A 422 -12.12 21.03 24.45
CA ASN A 422 -11.24 21.35 25.58
C ASN A 422 -11.96 21.35 26.94
N ASP A 423 -13.21 20.86 26.98
CA ASP A 423 -13.95 20.60 28.21
C ASP A 423 -13.68 19.15 28.65
N PRO A 424 -12.95 18.94 29.78
CA PRO A 424 -12.61 17.60 30.23
C PRO A 424 -13.83 16.77 30.65
N ILE A 425 -14.93 17.43 31.05
CA ILE A 425 -16.15 16.73 31.49
C ILE A 425 -16.88 16.18 30.26
N ASP A 426 -17.13 17.02 29.24
CA ASP A 426 -17.74 16.58 27.97
C ASP A 426 -16.84 15.52 27.30
N GLN A 427 -15.49 15.68 27.34
CA GLN A 427 -14.57 14.71 26.77
C GLN A 427 -14.66 13.32 27.45
N ARG A 428 -14.80 13.30 28.77
CA ARG A 428 -14.98 12.04 29.52
C ARG A 428 -16.30 11.35 29.14
N GLU A 429 -17.37 12.11 28.97
CA GLU A 429 -18.67 11.59 28.52
C GLU A 429 -18.58 11.00 27.09
N ARG A 430 -17.80 11.67 26.20
CA ARG A 430 -17.57 11.17 24.83
C ARG A 430 -16.77 9.86 24.81
N PHE A 431 -15.72 9.78 25.65
CA PHE A 431 -14.95 8.54 25.77
C PHE A 431 -15.79 7.40 26.36
N ALA A 432 -16.63 7.68 27.35
CA ALA A 432 -17.55 6.67 27.87
C ALA A 432 -18.51 6.13 26.78
N ALA A 433 -19.01 7.01 25.91
CA ALA A 433 -19.84 6.59 24.77
C ALA A 433 -19.06 5.75 23.73
N GLN A 434 -17.77 6.03 23.53
CA GLN A 434 -16.89 5.20 22.69
C GLN A 434 -16.63 3.82 23.30
N GLU A 435 -16.41 3.74 24.61
CA GLU A 435 -16.27 2.43 25.32
C GLU A 435 -17.56 1.59 25.21
N GLU A 436 -18.74 2.24 25.29
CA GLU A 436 -20.03 1.57 25.07
C GLU A 436 -20.14 1.04 23.62
N ALA A 437 -19.72 1.83 22.61
CA ALA A 437 -19.71 1.44 21.22
C ALA A 437 -18.74 0.26 20.99
N PHE A 438 -17.54 0.30 21.58
CA PHE A 438 -16.58 -0.81 21.55
C PHE A 438 -17.17 -2.10 22.16
N ALA A 439 -17.82 -1.99 23.33
CA ALA A 439 -18.49 -3.11 23.98
C ALA A 439 -19.66 -3.67 23.14
N ALA A 440 -20.26 -2.83 22.29
CA ALA A 440 -21.31 -3.21 21.34
C ALA A 440 -20.78 -3.79 20.01
N GLY A 441 -19.44 -3.94 19.87
CA GLY A 441 -18.79 -4.56 18.72
C GLY A 441 -18.17 -3.60 17.71
N ASP A 442 -18.05 -2.32 18.04
CA ASP A 442 -17.32 -1.35 17.21
C ASP A 442 -15.82 -1.44 17.49
N GLU A 443 -15.10 -2.24 16.72
CA GLU A 443 -13.64 -2.46 16.88
C GLU A 443 -12.79 -1.21 16.57
N GLU A 444 -13.38 -0.17 15.98
CA GLU A 444 -12.72 1.10 15.64
C GLU A 444 -12.94 2.20 16.69
N ALA A 445 -13.83 1.98 17.65
CA ALA A 445 -14.09 2.91 18.73
C ALA A 445 -12.85 3.10 19.63
N ASN A 446 -12.61 4.34 20.05
CA ASN A 446 -11.46 4.69 20.87
C ASN A 446 -11.64 4.28 22.33
N HIS A 447 -10.54 3.81 22.93
CA HIS A 447 -10.48 3.61 24.36
C HIS A 447 -10.22 4.93 25.12
N THR A 448 -10.68 4.98 26.36
CA THR A 448 -10.43 6.12 27.25
C THR A 448 -8.94 6.32 27.49
N ASP A 449 -8.45 7.53 27.27
CA ASP A 449 -7.08 7.94 27.60
C ASP A 449 -7.11 8.85 28.82
N GLU A 450 -6.88 8.26 30.01
CA GLU A 450 -6.90 8.99 31.28
C GLU A 450 -5.80 10.05 31.37
N ASP A 451 -4.62 9.82 30.75
CA ASP A 451 -3.54 10.80 30.74
C ASP A 451 -3.92 12.02 29.87
N PHE A 452 -4.62 11.81 28.77
CA PHE A 452 -5.15 12.90 27.96
C PHE A 452 -6.24 13.69 28.70
N LEU A 453 -7.14 13.00 29.40
CA LEU A 453 -8.15 13.67 30.26
C LEU A 453 -7.49 14.51 31.37
N ASN A 454 -6.48 13.97 32.05
CA ASN A 454 -5.70 14.71 33.03
C ASN A 454 -5.03 15.96 32.42
N ALA A 455 -4.52 15.86 31.19
CA ALA A 455 -3.97 17.02 30.50
C ALA A 455 -5.05 18.09 30.23
N LEU A 456 -6.24 17.69 29.79
CA LEU A 456 -7.36 18.63 29.61
C LEU A 456 -7.79 19.29 30.93
N GLU A 457 -7.76 18.57 32.05
CA GLU A 457 -8.07 19.12 33.39
C GLU A 457 -7.04 20.16 33.85
N ILE A 458 -5.78 20.08 33.38
CA ILE A 458 -4.78 21.14 33.60
C ILE A 458 -5.18 22.42 32.85
N GLY A 459 -5.86 22.29 31.71
CA GLY A 459 -6.40 23.37 30.91
C GLY A 459 -5.79 23.46 29.51
N MET A 460 -6.61 23.25 28.51
CA MET A 460 -6.26 23.48 27.10
C MET A 460 -6.93 24.76 26.60
N PRO A 461 -6.20 25.70 25.98
CA PRO A 461 -6.81 26.89 25.39
C PRO A 461 -7.75 26.53 24.23
N PRO A 462 -8.65 27.42 23.81
CA PRO A 462 -9.37 27.26 22.55
C PRO A 462 -8.37 26.98 21.43
N THR A 463 -8.58 25.90 20.67
CA THR A 463 -7.60 25.40 19.71
C THR A 463 -8.32 24.91 18.45
N GLY A 464 -7.77 25.21 17.28
CA GLY A 464 -8.13 24.56 16.03
C GLY A 464 -7.08 23.54 15.65
N GLY A 465 -7.52 22.37 15.21
CA GLY A 465 -6.65 21.29 14.74
C GLY A 465 -7.07 20.76 13.37
N ILE A 466 -6.12 20.20 12.63
CA ILE A 466 -6.36 19.61 11.31
C ILE A 466 -5.35 18.49 11.01
N GLY A 467 -5.85 17.41 10.42
CA GLY A 467 -5.05 16.33 9.85
C GLY A 467 -5.11 16.32 8.33
N PHE A 468 -3.94 16.25 7.66
CA PHE A 468 -3.82 16.20 6.20
C PHE A 468 -3.25 14.87 5.74
N GLY A 469 -3.91 14.23 4.78
CA GLY A 469 -3.36 13.09 4.05
C GLY A 469 -2.26 13.53 3.07
N ILE A 470 -1.00 13.52 3.48
CA ILE A 470 0.12 13.96 2.63
C ILE A 470 0.26 13.10 1.38
N ASP A 471 0.00 11.81 1.48
CA ASP A 471 0.05 10.90 0.32
C ASP A 471 -1.06 11.26 -0.69
N ARG A 472 -2.28 11.55 -0.24
CA ARG A 472 -3.39 12.01 -1.10
C ARG A 472 -3.09 13.37 -1.75
N MET A 473 -2.52 14.32 -0.98
CA MET A 473 -2.03 15.60 -1.53
C MET A 473 -1.00 15.37 -2.64
N CYS A 474 -0.03 14.48 -2.43
CA CYS A 474 0.96 14.13 -3.43
C CYS A 474 0.33 13.47 -4.66
N MET A 475 -0.62 12.54 -4.48
CA MET A 475 -1.34 11.92 -5.61
C MET A 475 -2.02 12.98 -6.48
N LEU A 476 -2.76 13.89 -5.88
CA LEU A 476 -3.49 14.92 -6.59
C LEU A 476 -2.56 15.88 -7.35
N LEU A 477 -1.53 16.40 -6.69
CA LEU A 477 -0.60 17.37 -7.26
C LEU A 477 0.39 16.78 -8.27
N THR A 478 0.61 15.45 -8.27
CA THR A 478 1.48 14.79 -9.23
C THR A 478 0.72 14.06 -10.35
N GLY A 479 -0.59 13.94 -10.23
CA GLY A 479 -1.43 13.17 -11.16
C GLY A 479 -1.30 11.64 -10.98
N ALA A 480 -0.79 11.17 -9.84
CA ALA A 480 -0.64 9.75 -9.55
C ALA A 480 -2.00 9.09 -9.29
N GLU A 481 -2.25 7.91 -9.88
CA GLU A 481 -3.57 7.27 -9.84
C GLU A 481 -3.80 6.43 -8.58
N ALA A 482 -2.72 5.95 -7.97
CA ALA A 482 -2.77 5.12 -6.76
C ALA A 482 -1.75 5.60 -5.72
N ILE A 483 -2.08 5.37 -4.43
CA ILE A 483 -1.19 5.71 -3.31
C ILE A 483 0.19 5.04 -3.44
N ARG A 484 0.25 3.84 -4.04
CA ARG A 484 1.51 3.12 -4.31
C ARG A 484 2.41 3.83 -5.32
N ASP A 485 1.86 4.70 -6.16
CA ASP A 485 2.65 5.50 -7.12
C ASP A 485 3.43 6.61 -6.43
N VAL A 486 2.95 7.10 -5.28
CA VAL A 486 3.61 8.14 -4.48
C VAL A 486 4.39 7.57 -3.28
N LEU A 487 4.36 6.27 -3.05
CA LEU A 487 5.19 5.57 -2.06
C LEU A 487 6.37 4.89 -2.74
N LEU A 488 7.59 5.13 -2.24
CA LEU A 488 8.82 4.51 -2.80
C LEU A 488 8.76 2.99 -2.69
N PHE A 489 8.41 2.48 -1.51
CA PHE A 489 8.30 1.06 -1.23
C PHE A 489 6.95 0.80 -0.55
N PRO A 490 5.86 0.67 -1.33
CA PRO A 490 4.54 0.40 -0.77
C PRO A 490 4.47 -1.02 -0.19
N THR A 491 3.56 -1.22 0.75
CA THR A 491 3.26 -2.56 1.25
C THR A 491 2.69 -3.41 0.12
N MET A 492 3.27 -4.59 -0.08
CA MET A 492 2.89 -5.51 -1.13
C MET A 492 2.59 -6.89 -0.55
N LYS A 493 1.59 -7.56 -1.09
CA LYS A 493 1.31 -8.95 -0.73
C LYS A 493 2.55 -9.83 -0.97
N SER A 494 2.90 -10.69 -0.03
CA SER A 494 4.05 -11.60 -0.17
C SER A 494 3.88 -12.52 -1.36
N LEU A 495 4.98 -12.76 -2.10
CA LEU A 495 4.98 -13.70 -3.25
C LEU A 495 5.03 -15.18 -2.82
N GLY A 496 4.83 -15.48 -1.53
CA GLY A 496 5.08 -16.83 -1.00
C GLY A 496 6.57 -17.18 -0.97
N ASP A 497 6.97 -18.22 -0.25
CA ASP A 497 8.37 -18.64 -0.12
C ASP A 497 9.00 -19.02 -1.47
N VAL A 498 9.71 -18.08 -2.07
CA VAL A 498 10.38 -18.23 -3.37
C VAL A 498 11.55 -19.24 -3.33
N ASN A 499 11.97 -19.64 -2.13
CA ASN A 499 13.13 -20.53 -1.94
C ASN A 499 12.82 -22.03 -2.08
N LYS A 500 11.56 -22.43 -2.30
CA LYS A 500 11.20 -23.84 -2.54
C LYS A 500 10.72 -24.19 -3.95
N LYS A 501 10.64 -23.22 -4.90
CA LYS A 501 10.07 -23.47 -6.24
C LYS A 501 10.83 -22.77 -7.37
N ASN A 502 12.10 -23.12 -7.58
CA ASN A 502 12.77 -22.69 -8.81
C ASN A 502 12.40 -23.52 -10.06
N ASP A 503 11.63 -24.60 -9.90
CA ASP A 503 11.25 -25.49 -11.01
C ASP A 503 9.78 -25.34 -11.49
N VAL A 504 8.95 -24.53 -10.81
CA VAL A 504 7.52 -24.31 -11.19
C VAL A 504 7.25 -22.89 -11.74
N LYS A 505 8.28 -22.06 -11.91
CA LYS A 505 8.13 -20.62 -12.18
C LYS A 505 7.81 -20.20 -13.61
N ASN A 506 7.81 -21.11 -14.57
CA ASN A 506 7.38 -20.74 -15.94
C ASN A 506 5.87 -20.89 -16.17
N GLN A 507 5.15 -21.60 -15.31
CA GLN A 507 3.70 -21.76 -15.41
C GLN A 507 2.93 -20.72 -14.59
N ALA A 508 3.40 -20.33 -13.39
CA ALA A 508 2.68 -19.37 -12.52
C ALA A 508 2.74 -17.89 -12.97
N ALA A 509 3.64 -17.51 -13.89
CA ALA A 509 3.71 -16.15 -14.42
C ALA A 509 2.68 -15.87 -15.55
N GLU A 510 2.14 -16.93 -16.14
CA GLU A 510 1.03 -16.84 -17.10
C GLU A 510 -0.35 -16.81 -16.41
N GLU A 511 -0.47 -17.40 -15.22
CA GLU A 511 -1.75 -17.50 -14.49
C GLU A 511 -2.20 -16.20 -13.79
N MET A 512 -1.34 -15.20 -13.57
CA MET A 512 -1.72 -13.94 -12.91
C MET A 512 -2.22 -12.83 -13.86
N LYS A 513 -2.47 -13.13 -15.12
CA LYS A 513 -3.14 -12.23 -16.10
C LYS A 513 -4.56 -12.64 -16.47
N ALA A 514 -5.09 -13.69 -15.85
CA ALA A 514 -6.46 -14.09 -16.09
C ALA A 514 -7.40 -13.24 -15.22
N GLU A 515 -8.38 -12.60 -15.84
CA GLU A 515 -9.72 -12.45 -15.26
C GLU A 515 -10.07 -13.74 -14.52
N PRO A 516 -10.87 -13.71 -13.41
CA PRO A 516 -11.22 -14.95 -12.71
C PRO A 516 -11.61 -15.97 -13.77
N GLU A 517 -10.76 -16.97 -13.90
CA GLU A 517 -10.95 -18.03 -14.89
C GLU A 517 -12.36 -18.54 -14.69
N LYS A 518 -13.22 -18.33 -15.68
CA LYS A 518 -14.49 -19.03 -15.73
C LYS A 518 -14.13 -20.49 -15.87
N ILE A 519 -14.01 -21.17 -14.73
CA ILE A 519 -13.82 -22.62 -14.73
C ILE A 519 -15.00 -23.18 -15.49
N ASP A 520 -14.73 -23.79 -16.63
CA ASP A 520 -15.76 -24.41 -17.46
C ASP A 520 -16.09 -25.78 -16.89
N PHE A 521 -17.18 -25.85 -16.17
CA PHE A 521 -17.72 -27.09 -15.63
C PHE A 521 -18.64 -27.83 -16.61
N SER A 522 -18.65 -27.47 -17.91
CA SER A 522 -19.54 -28.10 -18.91
C SER A 522 -19.33 -29.61 -19.08
N ASN A 523 -18.13 -30.10 -18.78
CA ASN A 523 -17.76 -31.52 -18.85
C ASN A 523 -17.74 -32.22 -17.48
N VAL A 524 -18.13 -31.51 -16.42
CA VAL A 524 -18.18 -32.06 -15.06
C VAL A 524 -19.56 -32.62 -14.77
N LYS A 525 -19.61 -33.85 -14.31
CA LYS A 525 -20.83 -34.48 -13.79
C LYS A 525 -20.76 -34.59 -12.28
N ILE A 526 -21.82 -34.13 -11.63
CA ILE A 526 -22.00 -34.28 -10.19
C ILE A 526 -23.16 -35.25 -9.92
N GLU A 527 -23.12 -35.93 -8.77
CA GLU A 527 -24.26 -36.75 -8.34
C GLU A 527 -25.50 -35.86 -8.13
N PRO A 528 -26.72 -36.35 -8.53
CA PRO A 528 -27.94 -35.60 -8.28
C PRO A 528 -28.19 -35.36 -6.79
N LEU A 529 -28.81 -34.24 -6.48
CA LEU A 529 -29.24 -33.98 -5.10
C LEU A 529 -30.28 -35.04 -4.67
N PHE A 530 -30.26 -35.41 -3.39
CA PHE A 530 -31.30 -36.26 -2.80
C PHE A 530 -32.63 -35.51 -2.79
N GLU A 531 -33.71 -36.19 -3.17
CA GLU A 531 -35.08 -35.65 -3.13
C GLU A 531 -35.69 -35.74 -1.73
N GLU A 532 -35.21 -36.68 -0.88
CA GLU A 532 -35.70 -36.85 0.50
C GLU A 532 -35.06 -35.80 1.42
N GLU A 533 -35.89 -35.02 2.11
CA GLU A 533 -35.48 -34.07 3.11
C GLU A 533 -35.06 -34.77 4.40
N VAL A 534 -33.93 -34.33 4.99
CA VAL A 534 -33.50 -34.75 6.33
C VAL A 534 -33.95 -33.69 7.32
N ASP A 535 -34.72 -34.08 8.34
CA ASP A 535 -35.12 -33.17 9.41
C ASP A 535 -33.92 -32.72 10.25
N PHE A 536 -34.02 -31.52 10.82
CA PHE A 536 -32.92 -30.90 11.58
C PHE A 536 -32.49 -31.75 12.80
N ASP A 537 -33.41 -32.42 13.46
CA ASP A 537 -33.14 -33.27 14.64
C ASP A 537 -32.30 -34.50 14.26
N THR A 538 -32.49 -35.03 13.07
CA THR A 538 -31.69 -36.13 12.54
C THR A 538 -30.33 -35.64 12.12
N PHE A 539 -30.23 -34.51 11.40
CA PHE A 539 -28.97 -33.91 10.99
C PHE A 539 -28.10 -33.48 12.19
N SER A 540 -28.72 -32.87 13.21
CA SER A 540 -28.02 -32.35 14.40
C SER A 540 -27.40 -33.43 15.29
N LYS A 541 -27.73 -34.71 15.06
CA LYS A 541 -27.06 -35.85 15.72
C LYS A 541 -25.71 -36.16 15.14
N SER A 542 -25.37 -35.62 13.98
CA SER A 542 -24.04 -35.78 13.37
C SER A 542 -23.03 -34.82 14.00
N ASP A 543 -21.88 -35.35 14.41
CA ASP A 543 -20.84 -34.55 15.05
C ASP A 543 -19.65 -34.36 14.07
N PHE A 544 -19.68 -33.23 13.36
CA PHE A 544 -18.63 -32.84 12.46
C PHE A 544 -17.54 -32.03 13.22
N ARG A 545 -16.27 -32.44 13.07
CA ARG A 545 -15.14 -31.83 13.74
C ARG A 545 -13.99 -31.54 12.79
N ALA A 546 -13.26 -30.47 13.07
CA ALA A 546 -11.93 -30.28 12.55
C ALA A 546 -10.98 -31.27 13.23
N VAL A 547 -10.24 -32.08 12.46
CA VAL A 547 -9.30 -33.07 12.97
C VAL A 547 -7.93 -32.84 12.35
N LYS A 548 -6.87 -32.90 13.17
CA LYS A 548 -5.50 -32.65 12.69
C LYS A 548 -4.77 -33.96 12.44
N VAL A 549 -4.19 -34.10 11.26
CA VAL A 549 -3.44 -35.30 10.88
C VAL A 549 -2.07 -35.30 11.59
N LYS A 550 -1.88 -36.20 12.54
CA LYS A 550 -0.60 -36.46 13.21
C LYS A 550 0.28 -37.40 12.37
N GLU A 551 -0.33 -38.45 11.84
CA GLU A 551 0.33 -39.47 11.03
C GLU A 551 -0.62 -39.98 9.97
N CYS A 552 -0.09 -40.28 8.79
CA CYS A 552 -0.81 -40.93 7.70
C CYS A 552 0.09 -42.00 7.09
N VAL A 553 -0.40 -43.22 6.96
CA VAL A 553 0.37 -44.35 6.41
C VAL A 553 -0.48 -45.19 5.49
N ALA A 554 0.13 -45.77 4.47
CA ALA A 554 -0.54 -46.73 3.59
C ALA A 554 -0.84 -48.03 4.34
N VAL A 555 -2.06 -48.56 4.21
CA VAL A 555 -2.47 -49.80 4.86
C VAL A 555 -1.79 -51.00 4.15
N PRO A 556 -1.02 -51.84 4.86
CA PRO A 556 -0.37 -53.01 4.26
C PRO A 556 -1.36 -53.91 3.52
N LYS A 557 -1.01 -54.36 2.30
CA LYS A 557 -1.84 -55.19 1.42
C LYS A 557 -3.08 -54.51 0.84
N SER A 558 -3.31 -53.22 1.08
CA SER A 558 -4.35 -52.46 0.40
C SER A 558 -3.71 -51.45 -0.56
N LYS A 559 -4.21 -51.37 -1.80
CA LYS A 559 -3.80 -50.33 -2.77
C LYS A 559 -4.66 -49.09 -2.69
N LYS A 560 -5.71 -49.09 -1.84
CA LYS A 560 -6.73 -48.02 -1.80
C LYS A 560 -6.80 -47.30 -0.47
N LEU A 561 -6.34 -47.96 0.63
CA LEU A 561 -6.58 -47.43 1.98
C LEU A 561 -5.35 -46.71 2.53
N LEU A 562 -5.63 -45.51 3.07
CA LEU A 562 -4.74 -44.79 3.98
C LEU A 562 -5.30 -44.91 5.40
N GLN A 563 -4.40 -45.10 6.38
CA GLN A 563 -4.70 -45.05 7.81
C GLN A 563 -4.24 -43.72 8.36
N PHE A 564 -5.15 -43.02 9.01
CA PHE A 564 -4.91 -41.75 9.66
C PHE A 564 -4.88 -41.91 11.17
N THR A 565 -3.88 -41.30 11.80
CA THR A 565 -3.84 -41.01 13.24
C THR A 565 -4.13 -39.52 13.42
N LEU A 566 -5.28 -39.21 14.02
CA LEU A 566 -5.85 -37.87 14.05
C LEU A 566 -5.96 -37.37 15.49
N ASP A 567 -5.64 -36.10 15.70
CA ASP A 567 -6.04 -35.34 16.88
C ASP A 567 -7.45 -34.77 16.62
N ASP A 568 -8.40 -35.10 17.49
CA ASP A 568 -9.77 -34.60 17.45
C ASP A 568 -10.13 -33.75 18.68
N GLY A 569 -9.10 -33.30 19.42
CA GLY A 569 -9.25 -32.47 20.61
C GLY A 569 -9.68 -33.21 21.88
N THR A 570 -9.89 -34.53 21.82
CA THR A 570 -10.31 -35.33 23.00
C THR A 570 -9.15 -35.76 23.92
N GLY A 571 -7.90 -35.51 23.46
CA GLY A 571 -6.69 -35.95 24.17
C GLY A 571 -6.25 -37.39 23.88
N THR A 572 -7.03 -38.14 23.08
CA THR A 572 -6.70 -39.48 22.59
C THR A 572 -6.71 -39.48 21.07
N ASP A 573 -5.72 -40.14 20.45
CA ASP A 573 -5.64 -40.19 19.02
C ASP A 573 -6.76 -41.06 18.42
N ARG A 574 -7.40 -40.53 17.38
CA ARG A 574 -8.47 -41.19 16.64
C ARG A 574 -7.90 -41.87 15.38
N THR A 575 -8.25 -43.12 15.15
CA THR A 575 -7.90 -43.81 13.90
C THR A 575 -9.05 -43.77 12.92
N ILE A 576 -8.80 -43.29 11.68
CA ILE A 576 -9.74 -43.35 10.56
C ILE A 576 -9.02 -43.98 9.36
N LEU A 577 -9.71 -44.89 8.67
CA LEU A 577 -9.26 -45.43 7.38
C LEU A 577 -10.09 -44.82 6.27
N SER A 578 -9.41 -44.39 5.20
CA SER A 578 -10.07 -43.80 4.03
C SER A 578 -9.54 -44.40 2.73
N GLY A 579 -10.40 -44.59 1.75
CA GLY A 579 -10.10 -45.22 0.47
C GLY A 579 -9.47 -44.29 -0.58
N ILE A 580 -8.62 -43.40 -0.18
CA ILE A 580 -8.16 -42.25 -0.98
C ILE A 580 -6.69 -42.33 -1.44
N HIS A 581 -6.04 -43.48 -1.28
CA HIS A 581 -4.62 -43.65 -1.67
C HIS A 581 -4.38 -43.52 -3.18
N ALA A 582 -5.43 -43.53 -4.00
CA ALA A 582 -5.32 -43.25 -5.43
C ALA A 582 -5.22 -41.77 -5.76
N TYR A 583 -5.55 -40.89 -4.79
CA TYR A 583 -5.67 -39.44 -4.98
C TYR A 583 -4.65 -38.64 -4.16
N TYR A 584 -4.11 -39.21 -3.06
CA TYR A 584 -3.19 -38.56 -2.13
C TYR A 584 -2.09 -39.48 -1.65
N GLU A 585 -0.87 -38.98 -1.59
CA GLU A 585 0.24 -39.65 -0.91
C GLU A 585 0.21 -39.31 0.59
N PRO A 586 0.59 -40.27 1.47
CA PRO A 586 0.54 -40.07 2.93
C PRO A 586 1.24 -38.82 3.43
N GLU A 587 2.39 -38.49 2.86
CA GLU A 587 3.25 -37.38 3.26
C GLU A 587 2.62 -36.00 3.00
N GLU A 588 1.72 -35.90 2.03
CA GLU A 588 1.02 -34.68 1.67
C GLU A 588 -0.03 -34.28 2.71
N LEU A 589 -0.50 -35.24 3.50
CA LEU A 589 -1.63 -35.08 4.41
C LEU A 589 -1.19 -34.82 5.85
N VAL A 590 0.02 -35.19 6.25
CA VAL A 590 0.54 -34.97 7.61
C VAL A 590 0.58 -33.47 7.93
N GLY A 591 0.06 -33.09 9.09
CA GLY A 591 0.00 -31.70 9.56
C GLY A 591 -1.16 -30.89 8.98
N LYS A 592 -1.99 -31.45 8.09
CA LYS A 592 -3.21 -30.79 7.58
C LYS A 592 -4.36 -30.91 8.59
N THR A 593 -5.29 -29.97 8.52
CA THR A 593 -6.54 -30.00 9.27
C THR A 593 -7.69 -30.36 8.33
N LEU A 594 -8.34 -31.48 8.61
CA LEU A 594 -9.41 -32.05 7.78
C LEU A 594 -10.75 -31.97 8.51
N ILE A 595 -11.83 -32.20 7.79
CA ILE A 595 -13.17 -32.35 8.37
C ILE A 595 -13.52 -33.82 8.47
N ALA A 596 -13.95 -34.27 9.65
CA ALA A 596 -14.41 -35.61 9.89
C ALA A 596 -15.77 -35.66 10.64
N ILE A 597 -16.59 -36.65 10.34
CA ILE A 597 -17.68 -37.04 11.22
C ILE A 597 -17.14 -38.02 12.26
N THR A 598 -17.28 -37.66 13.54
CA THR A 598 -16.56 -38.34 14.63
C THR A 598 -17.43 -39.28 15.46
N ASN A 599 -18.73 -39.21 15.35
CA ASN A 599 -19.66 -40.01 16.11
C ASN A 599 -20.29 -41.21 15.32
N LEU A 600 -19.59 -41.66 14.28
CA LEU A 600 -19.98 -42.89 13.63
C LEU A 600 -19.53 -44.12 14.45
N PRO A 601 -20.34 -45.22 14.47
CA PRO A 601 -19.91 -46.44 15.14
C PRO A 601 -18.62 -46.99 14.52
N PRO A 602 -17.70 -47.54 15.32
CA PRO A 602 -16.47 -48.13 14.83
C PRO A 602 -16.70 -49.22 13.80
N ARG A 603 -15.90 -49.23 12.74
CA ARG A 603 -15.95 -50.22 11.66
C ARG A 603 -14.60 -50.87 11.42
N ALA A 604 -14.53 -52.17 11.50
CA ALA A 604 -13.28 -52.91 11.19
C ALA A 604 -13.07 -53.00 9.67
N MET A 605 -11.93 -52.54 9.21
CA MET A 605 -11.45 -52.63 7.82
C MET A 605 -10.02 -53.15 7.80
N MET A 606 -9.78 -54.26 7.08
CA MET A 606 -8.46 -54.93 7.01
C MET A 606 -7.84 -55.27 8.38
N GLY A 607 -8.70 -55.51 9.41
CA GLY A 607 -8.24 -55.80 10.77
C GLY A 607 -7.89 -54.60 11.63
N ILE A 608 -8.12 -53.40 11.12
CA ILE A 608 -7.95 -52.11 11.82
C ILE A 608 -9.32 -51.48 12.05
N GLU A 609 -9.57 -50.97 13.25
CA GLU A 609 -10.82 -50.31 13.61
C GLU A 609 -10.80 -48.84 13.19
N SER A 610 -11.71 -48.45 12.30
CA SER A 610 -11.93 -47.08 11.86
C SER A 610 -13.05 -46.42 12.66
N CYS A 611 -12.73 -45.28 13.33
CA CYS A 611 -13.64 -44.61 14.28
C CYS A 611 -14.07 -43.23 13.72
N GLY A 612 -14.78 -43.24 12.59
CA GLY A 612 -15.26 -42.03 11.93
C GLY A 612 -15.05 -42.07 10.41
N MET A 613 -15.32 -40.94 9.75
CA MET A 613 -15.14 -40.81 8.29
C MET A 613 -14.62 -39.40 7.95
N LEU A 614 -13.63 -39.32 7.08
CA LEU A 614 -13.18 -38.05 6.50
C LEU A 614 -14.17 -37.60 5.41
N LEU A 615 -14.43 -36.31 5.32
CA LEU A 615 -15.32 -35.75 4.31
C LEU A 615 -14.49 -35.38 3.05
N SER A 616 -15.06 -35.68 1.89
CA SER A 616 -14.49 -35.35 0.60
C SER A 616 -15.58 -34.95 -0.39
N ALA A 617 -15.28 -34.06 -1.32
CA ALA A 617 -16.09 -33.78 -2.49
C ALA A 617 -15.64 -34.69 -3.65
N ILE A 618 -16.61 -35.29 -4.34
CA ILE A 618 -16.37 -36.19 -5.47
C ILE A 618 -17.15 -35.68 -6.68
N HIS A 619 -16.49 -35.68 -7.85
CA HIS A 619 -17.12 -35.40 -9.13
C HIS A 619 -16.46 -36.21 -10.24
N GLU A 620 -17.08 -36.30 -11.41
CA GLU A 620 -16.52 -36.93 -12.60
C GLU A 620 -16.14 -35.86 -13.62
N GLU A 621 -14.89 -35.87 -14.08
CA GLU A 621 -14.38 -34.99 -15.11
C GLU A 621 -13.76 -35.84 -16.23
N GLU A 622 -14.21 -35.64 -17.47
CA GLU A 622 -13.79 -36.40 -18.63
C GLU A 622 -13.93 -37.94 -18.49
N GLY A 623 -14.85 -38.39 -17.64
CA GLY A 623 -15.08 -39.82 -17.37
C GLY A 623 -14.17 -40.43 -16.30
N GLU A 624 -13.37 -39.62 -15.62
CA GLU A 624 -12.56 -40.00 -14.47
C GLU A 624 -13.12 -39.41 -13.18
N GLU A 625 -13.16 -40.21 -12.12
CA GLU A 625 -13.53 -39.74 -10.78
C GLU A 625 -12.41 -38.89 -10.18
N LYS A 626 -12.76 -37.70 -9.71
CA LYS A 626 -11.88 -36.80 -8.96
C LYS A 626 -12.38 -36.67 -7.54
N LEU A 627 -11.47 -36.76 -6.57
CA LEU A 627 -11.80 -36.68 -5.14
C LEU A 627 -10.94 -35.58 -4.49
N HIS A 628 -11.61 -34.69 -3.74
CA HIS A 628 -10.97 -33.63 -2.97
C HIS A 628 -11.35 -33.75 -1.50
N LEU A 629 -10.36 -33.95 -0.61
CA LEU A 629 -10.57 -33.88 0.83
C LEU A 629 -10.97 -32.47 1.24
N LEU A 630 -11.98 -32.37 2.10
CA LEU A 630 -12.36 -31.07 2.68
C LEU A 630 -11.34 -30.70 3.75
N MET A 631 -10.52 -29.69 3.44
CA MET A 631 -9.49 -29.15 4.32
C MET A 631 -9.92 -27.79 4.82
N VAL A 632 -9.58 -27.48 6.06
CA VAL A 632 -9.77 -26.17 6.68
C VAL A 632 -8.43 -25.59 7.08
N ASP A 633 -8.42 -24.29 7.42
CA ASP A 633 -7.19 -23.59 7.83
C ASP A 633 -6.55 -24.29 9.04
N ASN A 634 -5.22 -24.45 9.00
CA ASN A 634 -4.46 -25.12 10.06
C ASN A 634 -4.44 -24.34 11.40
N HIS A 635 -4.92 -23.08 11.43
CA HIS A 635 -5.15 -22.32 12.66
C HIS A 635 -6.40 -22.75 13.40
N ILE A 636 -7.31 -23.48 12.76
CA ILE A 636 -8.49 -24.05 13.44
C ILE A 636 -8.01 -25.16 14.37
N PRO A 637 -8.31 -25.08 15.68
CA PRO A 637 -7.86 -26.09 16.64
C PRO A 637 -8.53 -27.44 16.40
N ALA A 638 -7.79 -28.53 16.67
CA ALA A 638 -8.34 -29.88 16.66
C ALA A 638 -9.53 -29.97 17.63
N GLY A 639 -10.60 -30.62 17.21
CA GLY A 639 -11.84 -30.76 17.97
C GLY A 639 -12.84 -29.61 17.79
N ALA A 640 -12.51 -28.56 17.03
CA ALA A 640 -13.48 -27.49 16.72
C ALA A 640 -14.70 -28.09 16.00
N LYS A 641 -15.90 -27.79 16.52
CA LYS A 641 -17.16 -28.30 15.98
C LYS A 641 -17.57 -27.46 14.76
N LEU A 642 -18.05 -28.14 13.72
CA LEU A 642 -18.67 -27.51 12.55
C LEU A 642 -20.20 -27.57 12.70
N TYR A 643 -20.87 -26.49 12.30
CA TYR A 643 -22.32 -26.32 12.37
C TYR A 643 -22.91 -26.18 10.97
#